data_a7abcb81f62191b07344feb7486fd9d1
#
_entry.id   a7abcb81f62191b07344feb7486fd9d1
#
_cell.length_a   1.000
_cell.length_b   1.000
_cell.length_c   1.000
_cell.angle_alpha   90.00
_cell.angle_beta   90.00
_cell.angle_gamma   90.00
#
_symmetry.space_group_name_H-M   'P 1'
#
loop_
_entity.id
_entity.type
_entity.pdbx_description
1 polymer ?
#
loop_
_entity_poly.entity_id
_entity_poly.type
_entity_poly.pdbx_seq_one_letter_code
_entity_poly.pdbx_strand_id
1 'polypeptide(L)'
;MAASRPSSAAVARLAARDVPAALERAWRLARHGAPETLVAFDDVWRAAAARRDFSIAAQAAAAAICILDADYRDFRSFDAWASRLAAATAHPAPQDDPAASLLLLGARALCALHAAEDFADGPGIGHAASLLRVAADADKALLGAAALIVLLNSGRRERESTQIEIEAESLVTAAGPWTAAHWAAIRGQHALFNHRLDEAQGLLHGALAIAQAHEMHPLVVMTTLMLARLALARGDDDAVGMHLAKAEPIDDRRDPMWRAVVQQIRSLAQLHAGHFSEALRSARLAIAWAGKAAAPDAESIQMRCLEGYCLAAVHDGHGAAAAFQDASRRGTRFQSRQAKAFAAMATADALAAEGRTNDALPHLATAFAEVRALDYAAFFWPVPDVASRVCALALAAGIDTDYVCSIIRTRELAPPLDAPASWPWACRIDVLGRFHVELDGRRLLSDRVKTSSKPLELLRAIVVLGGQQVDVDHLVSLLWPGKGRVGARTAFNVTLLRLRRLLRLDNLITMADNVVSLDPRLVRVDRWILEAALAAAAHAPVAREGAALTRVVECYAGPLLLDEAAPWVEVERRRLRLRVDAVLAKGSLHLAPVDAGVLLSRALAADAALPLVASLLQSVMLELRDSRRMVGRSPRLRG
;
A
#
# COMPACT_ATOMS: atom_id res chain seq x y z
N MET A 1 -54.14 -5.56 11.98
CA MET A 1 -54.64 -4.32 11.36
C MET A 1 -53.42 -3.67 10.67
N ALA A 2 -53.31 -3.79 9.37
CA ALA A 2 -52.24 -3.17 8.60
C ALA A 2 -52.55 -1.67 8.47
N ALA A 3 -51.74 -0.82 9.08
CA ALA A 3 -51.81 0.61 8.89
C ALA A 3 -51.43 0.90 7.40
N SER A 4 -52.38 1.37 6.62
CA SER A 4 -52.21 1.78 5.24
C SER A 4 -51.15 2.88 5.19
N ARG A 5 -50.01 2.61 4.47
CA ARG A 5 -48.97 3.61 4.18
C ARG A 5 -49.63 4.81 3.47
N PRO A 6 -49.44 6.05 3.93
CA PRO A 6 -49.99 7.20 3.24
C PRO A 6 -49.40 7.28 1.80
N SER A 7 -50.24 7.57 0.81
CA SER A 7 -49.80 7.73 -0.57
C SER A 7 -48.79 8.88 -0.69
N SER A 8 -47.79 8.78 -1.60
CA SER A 8 -46.76 9.82 -1.85
C SER A 8 -47.39 11.23 -2.02
N ALA A 9 -48.56 11.33 -2.60
CA ALA A 9 -49.32 12.56 -2.75
C ALA A 9 -49.87 13.12 -1.41
N ALA A 10 -50.17 12.26 -0.40
CA ALA A 10 -50.60 12.71 0.92
C ALA A 10 -49.41 13.20 1.77
N VAL A 11 -48.24 12.58 1.62
CA VAL A 11 -46.97 13.02 2.24
C VAL A 11 -46.51 14.37 1.67
N ALA A 12 -46.59 14.55 0.36
CA ALA A 12 -46.25 15.81 -0.33
C ALA A 12 -47.23 16.96 0.09
N ARG A 13 -48.51 16.67 0.29
CA ARG A 13 -49.50 17.68 0.79
C ARG A 13 -49.28 18.06 2.26
N LEU A 14 -48.80 17.14 3.11
CA LEU A 14 -48.42 17.42 4.49
C LEU A 14 -47.10 18.22 4.57
N ALA A 15 -46.13 17.90 3.76
CA ALA A 15 -44.90 18.67 3.64
C ALA A 15 -45.15 20.12 3.18
N ALA A 16 -46.15 20.31 2.28
CA ALA A 16 -46.56 21.64 1.83
C ALA A 16 -47.23 22.51 2.89
N ARG A 17 -47.62 21.96 4.04
CA ARG A 17 -48.28 22.75 5.13
C ARG A 17 -47.31 23.20 6.24
N ASP A 18 -46.28 22.40 6.53
CA ASP A 18 -45.28 22.70 7.58
C ASP A 18 -43.92 22.15 7.14
N VAL A 19 -43.10 23.03 6.50
CA VAL A 19 -41.80 22.65 5.94
C VAL A 19 -40.80 22.29 7.04
N PRO A 20 -40.69 23.04 8.15
CA PRO A 20 -39.81 22.64 9.25
C PRO A 20 -40.15 21.24 9.82
N ALA A 21 -41.43 20.95 10.07
CA ALA A 21 -41.80 19.61 10.55
C ALA A 21 -41.54 18.50 9.51
N ALA A 22 -41.61 18.83 8.23
CA ALA A 22 -41.23 17.89 7.14
C ALA A 22 -39.72 17.60 7.14
N LEU A 23 -38.87 18.63 7.35
CA LEU A 23 -37.43 18.48 7.51
C LEU A 23 -37.08 17.60 8.71
N GLU A 24 -37.70 17.84 9.85
CA GLU A 24 -37.51 16.99 11.05
C GLU A 24 -37.94 15.53 10.83
N ARG A 25 -38.97 15.28 10.05
CA ARG A 25 -39.34 13.92 9.64
C ARG A 25 -38.31 13.28 8.74
N ALA A 26 -37.77 14.02 7.78
CA ALA A 26 -36.71 13.52 6.89
C ALA A 26 -35.44 13.14 7.69
N TRP A 27 -35.06 13.97 8.66
CA TRP A 27 -33.94 13.66 9.56
C TRP A 27 -34.20 12.44 10.44
N ARG A 28 -35.44 12.24 10.93
CA ARG A 28 -35.78 11.01 11.66
C ARG A 28 -35.63 9.76 10.82
N LEU A 29 -35.93 9.81 9.51
CA LEU A 29 -35.68 8.71 8.59
C LEU A 29 -34.18 8.49 8.38
N ALA A 30 -33.42 9.58 8.20
CA ALA A 30 -31.97 9.53 8.03
C ALA A 30 -31.24 8.88 9.22
N ARG A 31 -31.62 9.21 10.45
CA ARG A 31 -31.05 8.63 11.70
C ARG A 31 -31.12 7.11 11.77
N HIS A 32 -32.07 6.51 11.07
CA HIS A 32 -32.28 5.07 11.02
C HIS A 32 -31.87 4.43 9.68
N GLY A 33 -31.33 5.21 8.74
CA GLY A 33 -30.95 4.70 7.41
C GLY A 33 -32.14 4.19 6.59
N ALA A 34 -33.31 4.80 6.77
CA ALA A 34 -34.52 4.37 6.07
C ALA A 34 -34.39 4.58 4.55
N PRO A 35 -34.82 3.62 3.73
CA PRO A 35 -34.68 3.72 2.24
C PRO A 35 -35.47 4.88 1.62
N GLU A 36 -36.46 5.43 2.32
CA GLU A 36 -37.26 6.57 1.88
C GLU A 36 -36.60 7.93 2.17
N THR A 37 -35.43 7.97 2.80
CA THR A 37 -34.76 9.20 3.25
C THR A 37 -34.54 10.22 2.13
N LEU A 38 -34.00 9.80 0.99
CA LEU A 38 -33.78 10.71 -0.15
C LEU A 38 -35.08 11.24 -0.76
N VAL A 39 -36.14 10.44 -0.78
CA VAL A 39 -37.47 10.88 -1.22
C VAL A 39 -38.05 11.92 -0.27
N ALA A 40 -37.86 11.72 1.04
CA ALA A 40 -38.31 12.69 2.04
C ALA A 40 -37.60 14.03 1.91
N PHE A 41 -36.29 14.05 1.67
CA PHE A 41 -35.54 15.29 1.39
C PHE A 41 -35.94 15.94 0.08
N ASP A 42 -36.29 15.17 -0.97
CA ASP A 42 -36.83 15.72 -2.23
C ASP A 42 -38.17 16.44 -2.03
N ASP A 43 -39.08 15.85 -1.25
CA ASP A 43 -40.34 16.46 -0.88
C ASP A 43 -40.16 17.75 -0.07
N VAL A 44 -39.22 17.75 0.90
CA VAL A 44 -38.85 18.95 1.67
C VAL A 44 -38.29 20.03 0.75
N TRP A 45 -37.34 19.69 -0.12
CA TRP A 45 -36.74 20.65 -1.04
C TRP A 45 -37.78 21.31 -1.94
N ARG A 46 -38.70 20.52 -2.54
CA ARG A 46 -39.78 21.04 -3.40
C ARG A 46 -40.72 21.97 -2.63
N ALA A 47 -41.10 21.59 -1.42
CA ALA A 47 -41.99 22.40 -0.60
C ALA A 47 -41.33 23.72 -0.15
N ALA A 48 -40.06 23.68 0.25
CA ALA A 48 -39.29 24.85 0.65
C ALA A 48 -39.04 25.79 -0.54
N ALA A 49 -38.64 25.27 -1.68
CA ALA A 49 -38.40 26.04 -2.91
C ALA A 49 -39.67 26.76 -3.38
N ALA A 50 -40.84 26.10 -3.35
CA ALA A 50 -42.13 26.71 -3.69
C ALA A 50 -42.51 27.87 -2.77
N ARG A 51 -42.02 27.87 -1.53
CA ARG A 51 -42.24 28.93 -0.53
C ARG A 51 -41.12 29.98 -0.47
N ARG A 52 -40.09 29.79 -1.27
CA ARG A 52 -38.86 30.61 -1.22
C ARG A 52 -38.16 30.55 0.14
N ASP A 53 -38.30 29.45 0.87
CA ASP A 53 -37.53 29.16 2.06
C ASP A 53 -36.21 28.54 1.65
N PHE A 54 -35.28 29.41 1.24
CA PHE A 54 -34.00 28.98 0.71
C PHE A 54 -33.09 28.36 1.78
N SER A 55 -33.26 28.69 3.05
CA SER A 55 -32.51 28.06 4.14
C SER A 55 -32.84 26.58 4.28
N ILE A 56 -34.11 26.21 4.36
CA ILE A 56 -34.53 24.81 4.44
C ILE A 56 -34.27 24.07 3.13
N ALA A 57 -34.47 24.72 1.98
CA ALA A 57 -34.15 24.13 0.68
C ALA A 57 -32.66 23.77 0.57
N ALA A 58 -31.76 24.64 1.03
CA ALA A 58 -30.33 24.39 1.05
C ALA A 58 -29.95 23.23 1.99
N GLN A 59 -30.54 23.18 3.20
CA GLN A 59 -30.31 22.08 4.14
C GLN A 59 -30.78 20.72 3.58
N ALA A 60 -31.95 20.67 2.94
CA ALA A 60 -32.47 19.46 2.31
C ALA A 60 -31.57 18.97 1.16
N ALA A 61 -31.10 19.89 0.32
CA ALA A 61 -30.19 19.55 -0.78
C ALA A 61 -28.83 19.08 -0.25
N ALA A 62 -28.29 19.76 0.76
CA ALA A 62 -27.03 19.37 1.38
C ALA A 62 -27.09 17.99 2.05
N ALA A 63 -28.16 17.72 2.79
CA ALA A 63 -28.39 16.39 3.39
C ALA A 63 -28.46 15.29 2.33
N ALA A 64 -29.20 15.53 1.22
CA ALA A 64 -29.29 14.56 0.13
C ALA A 64 -27.93 14.28 -0.54
N ILE A 65 -27.11 15.31 -0.76
CA ILE A 65 -25.75 15.16 -1.33
C ILE A 65 -24.88 14.31 -0.39
N CYS A 66 -24.84 14.64 0.90
CA CYS A 66 -24.03 13.91 1.87
C CYS A 66 -24.50 12.46 2.05
N ILE A 67 -25.81 12.18 2.00
CA ILE A 67 -26.36 10.82 2.07
C ILE A 67 -26.06 10.02 0.80
N LEU A 68 -26.14 10.62 -0.39
CA LEU A 68 -25.77 9.96 -1.64
C LEU A 68 -24.30 9.55 -1.63
N ASP A 69 -23.41 10.41 -1.14
CA ASP A 69 -21.99 10.09 -0.99
C ASP A 69 -21.78 9.00 0.06
N ALA A 70 -22.48 9.07 1.20
CA ALA A 70 -22.39 8.07 2.26
C ALA A 70 -22.87 6.68 1.83
N ASP A 71 -23.92 6.59 1.02
CA ASP A 71 -24.43 5.32 0.46
C ASP A 71 -23.46 4.71 -0.56
N TYR A 72 -22.69 5.56 -1.27
CA TYR A 72 -21.66 5.17 -2.25
C TYR A 72 -22.14 4.14 -3.28
N ARG A 73 -23.39 4.25 -3.74
CA ARG A 73 -24.06 3.25 -4.60
C ARG A 73 -24.13 3.68 -6.05
N ASP A 74 -24.56 4.94 -6.26
CA ASP A 74 -24.93 5.48 -7.57
C ASP A 74 -24.89 7.01 -7.52
N PHE A 75 -24.09 7.61 -8.38
CA PHE A 75 -23.89 9.06 -8.41
C PHE A 75 -24.69 9.76 -9.54
N ARG A 76 -25.51 9.06 -10.31
CA ARG A 76 -26.26 9.61 -11.45
C ARG A 76 -27.21 10.77 -11.08
N SER A 77 -27.70 10.82 -9.84
CA SER A 77 -28.54 11.92 -9.36
C SER A 77 -27.78 13.06 -8.70
N PHE A 78 -26.47 12.92 -8.53
CA PHE A 78 -25.63 13.87 -7.77
C PHE A 78 -25.67 15.29 -8.35
N ASP A 79 -25.47 15.45 -9.66
CA ASP A 79 -25.45 16.75 -10.34
C ASP A 79 -26.78 17.50 -10.22
N ALA A 80 -27.90 16.79 -10.20
CA ALA A 80 -29.21 17.38 -9.99
C ALA A 80 -29.33 17.98 -8.58
N TRP A 81 -28.80 17.29 -7.56
CA TRP A 81 -28.78 17.79 -6.18
C TRP A 81 -27.77 18.93 -6.01
N ALA A 82 -26.60 18.86 -6.64
CA ALA A 82 -25.62 19.94 -6.65
C ALA A 82 -26.21 21.22 -7.25
N SER A 83 -26.94 21.12 -8.38
CA SER A 83 -27.64 22.25 -8.99
C SER A 83 -28.72 22.83 -8.08
N ARG A 84 -29.45 21.99 -7.36
CA ARG A 84 -30.46 22.44 -6.37
C ARG A 84 -29.83 23.16 -5.19
N LEU A 85 -28.69 22.68 -4.69
CA LEU A 85 -27.93 23.34 -3.63
C LEU A 85 -27.43 24.71 -4.10
N ALA A 86 -26.85 24.79 -5.30
CA ALA A 86 -26.37 26.05 -5.87
C ALA A 86 -27.52 27.07 -6.01
N ALA A 87 -28.67 26.65 -6.52
CA ALA A 87 -29.85 27.51 -6.64
C ALA A 87 -30.36 28.03 -5.29
N ALA A 88 -30.40 27.19 -4.27
CA ALA A 88 -30.83 27.59 -2.93
C ALA A 88 -29.83 28.54 -2.25
N THR A 89 -28.52 28.29 -2.42
CA THR A 89 -27.46 29.11 -1.80
C THR A 89 -27.13 30.39 -2.56
N ALA A 90 -27.66 30.60 -3.76
CA ALA A 90 -27.60 31.88 -4.48
C ALA A 90 -28.36 33.02 -3.75
N HIS A 91 -29.25 32.64 -2.84
CA HIS A 91 -30.02 33.58 -2.04
C HIS A 91 -29.43 33.67 -0.62
N PRO A 92 -28.98 34.84 -0.15
CA PRO A 92 -28.45 35.01 1.19
C PRO A 92 -29.57 34.73 2.21
N ALA A 93 -29.43 33.63 2.96
CA ALA A 93 -30.29 33.30 4.08
C ALA A 93 -29.42 33.19 5.34
N PRO A 94 -29.83 33.76 6.46
CA PRO A 94 -29.13 33.60 7.73
C PRO A 94 -29.05 32.09 8.08
N GLN A 95 -27.89 31.63 8.41
CA GLN A 95 -27.65 30.27 8.91
C GLN A 95 -27.16 30.41 10.34
N ASP A 96 -28.09 30.56 11.28
CA ASP A 96 -27.77 30.67 12.72
C ASP A 96 -27.51 29.32 13.38
N ASP A 97 -27.77 28.21 12.65
CA ASP A 97 -27.52 26.84 13.11
C ASP A 97 -26.13 26.37 12.71
N PRO A 98 -25.18 26.17 13.67
CA PRO A 98 -23.84 25.70 13.38
C PRO A 98 -23.79 24.33 12.70
N ALA A 99 -24.72 23.43 13.08
CA ALA A 99 -24.80 22.09 12.50
C ALA A 99 -25.26 22.14 11.03
N ALA A 100 -26.24 22.98 10.72
CA ALA A 100 -26.65 23.23 9.32
C ALA A 100 -25.53 23.87 8.49
N SER A 101 -24.75 24.77 9.08
CA SER A 101 -23.58 25.37 8.43
C SER A 101 -22.51 24.35 8.10
N LEU A 102 -22.23 23.39 9.01
CA LEU A 102 -21.33 22.27 8.76
C LEU A 102 -21.83 21.34 7.65
N LEU A 103 -23.12 21.01 7.67
CA LEU A 103 -23.75 20.19 6.63
C LEU A 103 -23.61 20.85 5.24
N LEU A 104 -23.87 22.15 5.15
CA LEU A 104 -23.70 22.90 3.90
C LEU A 104 -22.23 22.96 3.44
N LEU A 105 -21.30 23.13 4.36
CA LEU A 105 -19.87 23.14 4.08
C LEU A 105 -19.42 21.78 3.54
N GLY A 106 -19.84 20.67 4.20
CA GLY A 106 -19.56 19.31 3.74
C GLY A 106 -20.15 19.00 2.35
N ALA A 107 -21.41 19.39 2.13
CA ALA A 107 -22.04 19.19 0.83
C ALA A 107 -21.35 19.99 -0.30
N ARG A 108 -20.91 21.22 -0.03
CA ARG A 108 -20.11 22.02 -0.99
C ARG A 108 -18.75 21.38 -1.25
N ALA A 109 -18.11 20.82 -0.23
CA ALA A 109 -16.87 20.09 -0.37
C ALA A 109 -17.02 18.88 -1.31
N LEU A 110 -18.10 18.10 -1.15
CA LEU A 110 -18.41 16.99 -2.06
C LEU A 110 -18.73 17.48 -3.48
N CYS A 111 -19.48 18.57 -3.65
CA CYS A 111 -19.73 19.15 -4.97
C CYS A 111 -18.42 19.56 -5.66
N ALA A 112 -17.49 20.20 -4.95
CA ALA A 112 -16.18 20.55 -5.49
C ALA A 112 -15.36 19.30 -5.87
N LEU A 113 -15.39 18.25 -5.03
CA LEU A 113 -14.73 16.98 -5.31
C LEU A 113 -15.28 16.33 -6.59
N HIS A 114 -16.60 16.31 -6.76
CA HIS A 114 -17.26 15.73 -7.93
C HIS A 114 -17.07 16.56 -9.21
N ALA A 115 -17.10 17.88 -9.10
CA ALA A 115 -16.91 18.80 -10.24
C ALA A 115 -15.43 18.98 -10.62
N ALA A 116 -14.53 18.40 -9.86
CA ALA A 116 -13.10 18.60 -10.06
C ALA A 116 -12.63 20.04 -9.89
N GLU A 117 -13.30 20.79 -9.05
CA GLU A 117 -12.95 22.15 -8.73
C GLU A 117 -12.09 22.21 -7.47
N ASP A 118 -11.21 23.22 -7.39
CA ASP A 118 -10.52 23.52 -6.15
C ASP A 118 -11.55 23.94 -5.11
N PHE A 119 -11.61 23.18 -4.04
CA PHE A 119 -12.21 23.68 -2.82
C PHE A 119 -11.23 24.69 -2.25
N ALA A 120 -11.38 25.93 -2.71
CA ALA A 120 -10.53 27.02 -2.30
C ALA A 120 -10.43 27.04 -0.76
N ASP A 121 -9.22 27.16 -0.25
CA ASP A 121 -8.91 27.31 1.18
C ASP A 121 -9.49 28.62 1.73
N GLY A 122 -10.81 28.80 1.59
CA GLY A 122 -11.54 29.76 2.38
C GLY A 122 -11.42 29.42 3.87
N PRO A 123 -11.96 30.18 4.77
CA PRO A 123 -11.91 29.99 6.22
C PRO A 123 -12.51 28.64 6.68
N GLY A 124 -12.64 27.67 5.74
CA GLY A 124 -13.50 26.50 5.84
C GLY A 124 -13.11 25.51 6.92
N ILE A 125 -11.85 25.05 7.03
CA ILE A 125 -11.53 23.93 7.95
C ILE A 125 -11.37 24.41 9.38
N GLY A 126 -10.67 25.52 9.61
CA GLY A 126 -10.61 26.16 10.94
C GLY A 126 -11.99 26.61 11.42
N HIS A 127 -12.85 27.03 10.49
CA HIS A 127 -14.23 27.36 10.76
C HIS A 127 -15.06 26.10 11.07
N ALA A 128 -14.87 24.98 10.35
CA ALA A 128 -15.52 23.71 10.63
C ALA A 128 -15.23 23.22 12.06
N ALA A 129 -13.99 23.28 12.51
CA ALA A 129 -13.60 22.93 13.87
C ALA A 129 -14.30 23.81 14.92
N SER A 130 -14.48 25.11 14.65
CA SER A 130 -15.19 26.01 15.54
C SER A 130 -16.71 25.75 15.58
N LEU A 131 -17.30 25.36 14.44
CA LEU A 131 -18.71 24.99 14.36
C LEU A 131 -19.00 23.67 15.10
N LEU A 132 -18.10 22.69 15.01
CA LEU A 132 -18.25 21.40 15.72
C LEU A 132 -18.35 21.56 17.23
N ARG A 133 -17.59 22.51 17.83
CA ARG A 133 -17.60 22.76 19.28
C ARG A 133 -18.92 23.31 19.80
N VAL A 134 -19.72 23.91 18.95
CA VAL A 134 -20.98 24.59 19.35
C VAL A 134 -22.22 23.99 18.68
N ALA A 135 -22.06 22.97 17.85
CA ALA A 135 -23.15 22.29 17.16
C ALA A 135 -24.06 21.55 18.16
N ALA A 136 -25.36 21.78 18.09
CA ALA A 136 -26.34 21.11 18.94
C ALA A 136 -26.97 19.86 18.29
N ASP A 137 -27.09 19.82 16.95
CA ASP A 137 -27.61 18.67 16.20
C ASP A 137 -26.43 17.80 15.73
N ALA A 138 -26.20 16.70 16.44
CA ALA A 138 -25.10 15.77 16.19
C ALA A 138 -25.17 15.12 14.80
N ASP A 139 -26.37 14.76 14.32
CA ASP A 139 -26.52 14.08 13.04
C ASP A 139 -26.13 14.97 11.86
N LYS A 140 -26.60 16.21 11.84
CA LYS A 140 -26.22 17.17 10.79
C LYS A 140 -24.72 17.48 10.83
N ALA A 141 -24.20 17.71 12.04
CA ALA A 141 -22.81 18.08 12.24
C ALA A 141 -21.85 16.97 11.81
N LEU A 142 -22.08 15.74 12.25
CA LEU A 142 -21.24 14.59 11.92
C LEU A 142 -21.33 14.21 10.43
N LEU A 143 -22.51 14.33 9.81
CA LEU A 143 -22.66 14.06 8.38
C LEU A 143 -21.88 15.08 7.55
N GLY A 144 -21.93 16.36 7.90
CA GLY A 144 -21.13 17.41 7.26
C GLY A 144 -19.62 17.22 7.50
N ALA A 145 -19.23 16.85 8.71
CA ALA A 145 -17.84 16.55 9.05
C ALA A 145 -17.30 15.34 8.31
N ALA A 146 -18.09 14.27 8.16
CA ALA A 146 -17.73 13.08 7.38
C ALA A 146 -17.46 13.44 5.91
N ALA A 147 -18.32 14.25 5.30
CA ALA A 147 -18.15 14.76 3.94
C ALA A 147 -16.85 15.58 3.78
N LEU A 148 -16.50 16.40 4.78
CA LEU A 148 -15.22 17.12 4.79
C LEU A 148 -14.03 16.18 4.88
N ILE A 149 -14.10 15.12 5.70
CA ILE A 149 -13.03 14.11 5.79
C ILE A 149 -12.84 13.40 4.45
N VAL A 150 -13.91 13.08 3.72
CA VAL A 150 -13.83 12.48 2.37
C VAL A 150 -13.04 13.39 1.43
N LEU A 151 -13.35 14.69 1.38
CA LEU A 151 -12.59 15.67 0.59
C LEU A 151 -11.13 15.75 1.05
N LEU A 152 -10.90 15.88 2.36
CA LEU A 152 -9.56 16.03 2.92
C LEU A 152 -8.70 14.79 2.67
N ASN A 153 -9.29 13.59 2.74
CA ASN A 153 -8.63 12.34 2.39
C ASN A 153 -8.23 12.31 0.91
N SER A 154 -9.08 12.80 0.02
CA SER A 154 -8.77 12.91 -1.41
C SER A 154 -7.65 13.91 -1.68
N GLY A 155 -7.57 14.99 -0.88
CA GLY A 155 -6.50 15.97 -0.90
C GLY A 155 -5.29 15.64 -0.02
N ARG A 156 -5.34 14.54 0.75
CA ARG A 156 -4.30 14.08 1.68
C ARG A 156 -3.92 15.10 2.76
N ARG A 157 -4.91 15.74 3.30
CA ARG A 157 -4.80 16.72 4.39
C ARG A 157 -5.05 16.03 5.74
N GLU A 158 -4.16 15.11 6.12
CA GLU A 158 -4.33 14.24 7.31
C GLU A 158 -4.50 15.04 8.61
N ARG A 159 -3.70 16.10 8.79
CA ARG A 159 -3.76 16.93 10.01
C ARG A 159 -5.10 17.57 10.20
N GLU A 160 -5.68 18.09 9.13
CA GLU A 160 -7.01 18.71 9.17
C GLU A 160 -8.12 17.69 9.37
N SER A 161 -8.02 16.50 8.75
CA SER A 161 -8.95 15.40 9.01
C SER A 161 -8.91 14.99 10.48
N THR A 162 -7.73 14.80 11.05
CA THR A 162 -7.55 14.45 12.48
C THR A 162 -8.10 15.55 13.40
N GLN A 163 -7.93 16.83 13.05
CA GLN A 163 -8.49 17.92 13.83
C GLN A 163 -10.02 17.88 13.86
N ILE A 164 -10.65 17.60 12.70
CA ILE A 164 -12.11 17.44 12.61
C ILE A 164 -12.57 16.24 13.45
N GLU A 165 -11.86 15.11 13.42
CA GLU A 165 -12.18 13.92 14.22
C GLU A 165 -12.16 14.23 15.73
N ILE A 166 -11.12 14.93 16.19
CA ILE A 166 -10.98 15.31 17.63
C ILE A 166 -12.15 16.19 18.07
N GLU A 167 -12.48 17.22 17.28
CA GLU A 167 -13.54 18.16 17.64
C GLU A 167 -14.95 17.54 17.56
N ALA A 168 -15.13 16.52 16.71
CA ALA A 168 -16.40 15.83 16.53
C ALA A 168 -16.67 14.73 17.60
N GLU A 169 -15.66 14.31 18.37
CA GLU A 169 -15.75 13.17 19.28
C GLU A 169 -16.90 13.30 20.30
N SER A 170 -17.13 14.52 20.83
CA SER A 170 -18.20 14.77 21.82
C SER A 170 -19.61 14.62 21.25
N LEU A 171 -19.79 14.68 19.93
CA LEU A 171 -21.08 14.58 19.25
C LEU A 171 -21.51 13.12 19.01
N VAL A 172 -20.55 12.19 18.97
CA VAL A 172 -20.79 10.79 18.56
C VAL A 172 -21.84 10.10 19.45
N THR A 173 -21.81 10.34 20.76
CA THR A 173 -22.75 9.73 21.72
C THR A 173 -24.18 10.24 21.61
N ALA A 174 -24.36 11.43 21.03
CA ALA A 174 -25.68 12.04 20.83
C ALA A 174 -26.26 11.76 19.42
N ALA A 175 -25.47 11.18 18.53
CA ALA A 175 -25.89 10.88 17.16
C ALA A 175 -26.80 9.67 17.07
N GLY A 176 -27.66 9.66 16.05
CA GLY A 176 -28.44 8.48 15.70
C GLY A 176 -27.58 7.33 15.21
N PRO A 177 -28.08 6.08 15.26
CA PRO A 177 -27.29 4.89 14.97
C PRO A 177 -26.70 4.87 13.54
N TRP A 178 -27.43 5.39 12.55
CA TRP A 178 -26.90 5.48 11.18
C TRP A 178 -25.72 6.43 11.07
N THR A 179 -25.86 7.63 11.64
CA THR A 179 -24.81 8.65 11.63
C THR A 179 -23.55 8.16 12.39
N ALA A 180 -23.76 7.52 13.56
CA ALA A 180 -22.66 6.97 14.35
C ALA A 180 -21.91 5.86 13.59
N ALA A 181 -22.63 4.95 12.92
CA ALA A 181 -22.04 3.89 12.12
C ALA A 181 -21.29 4.46 10.89
N HIS A 182 -21.90 5.43 10.18
CA HIS A 182 -21.27 6.09 9.06
C HIS A 182 -20.00 6.84 9.48
N TRP A 183 -20.05 7.60 10.57
CA TRP A 183 -18.91 8.31 11.13
C TRP A 183 -17.76 7.35 11.48
N ALA A 184 -18.05 6.24 12.15
CA ALA A 184 -17.05 5.22 12.46
C ALA A 184 -16.45 4.60 11.18
N ALA A 185 -17.26 4.36 10.13
CA ALA A 185 -16.78 3.84 8.85
C ALA A 185 -15.84 4.83 8.14
N ILE A 186 -16.15 6.14 8.12
CA ILE A 186 -15.31 7.18 7.53
C ILE A 186 -13.99 7.33 8.29
N ARG A 187 -14.01 7.31 9.64
CA ARG A 187 -12.77 7.28 10.44
C ARG A 187 -11.95 6.03 10.16
N GLY A 188 -12.60 4.87 10.06
CA GLY A 188 -11.95 3.61 9.69
C GLY A 188 -11.30 3.67 8.31
N GLN A 189 -11.96 4.28 7.33
CA GLN A 189 -11.40 4.54 6.00
C GLN A 189 -10.21 5.51 6.07
N HIS A 190 -10.29 6.59 6.84
CA HIS A 190 -9.19 7.53 7.06
C HIS A 190 -7.98 6.82 7.69
N ALA A 191 -8.19 6.03 8.73
CA ALA A 191 -7.13 5.25 9.36
C ALA A 191 -6.50 4.23 8.38
N LEU A 192 -7.32 3.54 7.57
CA LEU A 192 -6.86 2.60 6.55
C LEU A 192 -5.97 3.28 5.50
N PHE A 193 -6.39 4.42 4.99
CA PHE A 193 -5.63 5.17 3.98
C PHE A 193 -4.31 5.75 4.53
N ASN A 194 -4.22 5.97 5.84
CA ASN A 194 -3.00 6.38 6.53
C ASN A 194 -2.23 5.21 7.16
N HIS A 195 -2.54 3.97 6.76
CA HIS A 195 -1.88 2.74 7.17
C HIS A 195 -1.90 2.46 8.69
N ARG A 196 -2.88 3.02 9.40
CA ARG A 196 -3.17 2.74 10.80
C ARG A 196 -4.11 1.53 10.89
N LEU A 197 -3.60 0.33 10.51
CA LEU A 197 -4.42 -0.83 10.19
C LEU A 197 -5.20 -1.40 11.39
N ASP A 198 -4.64 -1.37 12.59
CA ASP A 198 -5.32 -1.87 13.80
C ASP A 198 -6.44 -0.93 14.25
N GLU A 199 -6.20 0.38 14.17
CA GLU A 199 -7.24 1.39 14.42
C GLU A 199 -8.37 1.27 13.38
N ALA A 200 -8.03 1.14 12.10
CA ALA A 200 -9.00 0.92 11.02
C ALA A 200 -9.86 -0.32 11.29
N GLN A 201 -9.26 -1.42 11.74
CA GLN A 201 -9.98 -2.65 12.07
C GLN A 201 -11.00 -2.43 13.19
N GLY A 202 -10.60 -1.79 14.28
CA GLY A 202 -11.50 -1.53 15.40
C GLY A 202 -12.70 -0.67 15.01
N LEU A 203 -12.44 0.42 14.28
CA LEU A 203 -13.49 1.35 13.81
C LEU A 203 -14.44 0.69 12.80
N LEU A 204 -13.92 -0.06 11.82
CA LEU A 204 -14.74 -0.74 10.83
C LEU A 204 -15.59 -1.87 11.43
N HIS A 205 -15.05 -2.65 12.37
CA HIS A 205 -15.86 -3.66 13.06
C HIS A 205 -16.94 -3.01 13.94
N GLY A 206 -16.64 -1.90 14.62
CA GLY A 206 -17.63 -1.14 15.37
C GLY A 206 -18.75 -0.61 14.47
N ALA A 207 -18.41 -0.02 13.33
CA ALA A 207 -19.37 0.44 12.33
C ALA A 207 -20.25 -0.70 11.80
N LEU A 208 -19.63 -1.85 11.46
CA LEU A 208 -20.35 -3.02 10.98
C LEU A 208 -21.32 -3.58 12.03
N ALA A 209 -20.91 -3.65 13.31
CA ALA A 209 -21.76 -4.13 14.38
C ALA A 209 -23.01 -3.26 14.57
N ILE A 210 -22.86 -1.93 14.54
CA ILE A 210 -23.99 -1.00 14.62
C ILE A 210 -24.90 -1.17 13.38
N ALA A 211 -24.31 -1.21 12.18
CA ALA A 211 -25.07 -1.33 10.93
C ALA A 211 -25.86 -2.64 10.85
N GLN A 212 -25.31 -3.75 11.35
CA GLN A 212 -26.00 -5.04 11.42
C GLN A 212 -27.11 -5.04 12.47
N ALA A 213 -26.87 -4.50 13.67
CA ALA A 213 -27.86 -4.43 14.73
C ALA A 213 -29.11 -3.64 14.34
N HIS A 214 -28.96 -2.68 13.41
CA HIS A 214 -30.05 -1.82 12.94
C HIS A 214 -30.49 -2.11 11.48
N GLU A 215 -30.06 -3.23 10.91
CA GLU A 215 -30.43 -3.69 9.54
C GLU A 215 -30.13 -2.66 8.43
N MET A 216 -29.04 -1.91 8.56
CA MET A 216 -28.64 -0.85 7.64
C MET A 216 -27.84 -1.40 6.46
N HIS A 217 -28.50 -2.06 5.54
CA HIS A 217 -27.86 -2.78 4.43
C HIS A 217 -26.79 -1.99 3.68
N PRO A 218 -26.97 -0.70 3.28
CA PRO A 218 -25.92 0.06 2.60
C PRO A 218 -24.61 0.15 3.41
N LEU A 219 -24.70 0.47 4.69
CA LEU A 219 -23.53 0.56 5.58
C LEU A 219 -22.88 -0.79 5.83
N VAL A 220 -23.67 -1.87 5.90
CA VAL A 220 -23.11 -3.24 6.01
C VAL A 220 -22.26 -3.57 4.79
N VAL A 221 -22.74 -3.29 3.58
CA VAL A 221 -21.99 -3.56 2.34
C VAL A 221 -20.74 -2.70 2.27
N MET A 222 -20.86 -1.37 2.45
CA MET A 222 -19.73 -0.44 2.42
C MET A 222 -18.65 -0.81 3.42
N THR A 223 -19.04 -1.06 4.67
CA THR A 223 -18.07 -1.42 5.73
C THR A 223 -17.42 -2.76 5.45
N THR A 224 -18.16 -3.73 4.88
CA THR A 224 -17.61 -5.03 4.46
C THR A 224 -16.60 -4.86 3.33
N LEU A 225 -16.84 -3.98 2.36
CA LEU A 225 -15.89 -3.66 1.29
C LEU A 225 -14.63 -2.95 1.84
N MET A 226 -14.76 -2.09 2.86
CA MET A 226 -13.60 -1.50 3.54
C MET A 226 -12.79 -2.55 4.31
N LEU A 227 -13.45 -3.52 4.95
CA LEU A 227 -12.77 -4.66 5.59
C LEU A 227 -12.05 -5.55 4.57
N ALA A 228 -12.62 -5.74 3.37
CA ALA A 228 -11.91 -6.42 2.27
C ALA A 228 -10.65 -5.66 1.84
N ARG A 229 -10.70 -4.32 1.76
CA ARG A 229 -9.52 -3.49 1.49
C ARG A 229 -8.48 -3.54 2.62
N LEU A 230 -8.92 -3.61 3.88
CA LEU A 230 -8.03 -3.80 5.03
C LEU A 230 -7.32 -5.15 4.98
N ALA A 231 -8.04 -6.23 4.68
CA ALA A 231 -7.47 -7.56 4.49
C ALA A 231 -6.43 -7.56 3.37
N LEU A 232 -6.74 -6.93 2.23
CA LEU A 232 -5.80 -6.76 1.12
C LEU A 232 -4.53 -6.00 1.54
N ALA A 233 -4.68 -4.92 2.35
CA ALA A 233 -3.54 -4.17 2.86
C ALA A 233 -2.65 -4.97 3.82
N ARG A 234 -3.20 -6.02 4.45
CA ARG A 234 -2.48 -6.97 5.30
C ARG A 234 -1.92 -8.19 4.56
N GLY A 235 -2.27 -8.36 3.29
CA GLY A 235 -1.90 -9.55 2.52
C GLY A 235 -2.65 -10.82 2.95
N ASP A 236 -3.86 -10.68 3.51
CA ASP A 236 -4.73 -11.79 3.94
C ASP A 236 -5.76 -12.12 2.85
N ASP A 237 -5.36 -12.94 1.88
CA ASP A 237 -6.17 -13.29 0.72
C ASP A 237 -7.44 -14.07 1.09
N ASP A 238 -7.39 -14.90 2.14
CA ASP A 238 -8.56 -15.65 2.63
C ASP A 238 -9.62 -14.69 3.18
N ALA A 239 -9.21 -13.71 3.99
CA ALA A 239 -10.10 -12.69 4.48
C ALA A 239 -10.67 -11.79 3.36
N VAL A 240 -9.87 -11.48 2.33
CA VAL A 240 -10.37 -10.76 1.14
C VAL A 240 -11.51 -11.55 0.49
N GLY A 241 -11.29 -12.83 0.20
CA GLY A 241 -12.30 -13.71 -0.40
C GLY A 241 -13.59 -13.79 0.44
N MET A 242 -13.44 -13.96 1.76
CA MET A 242 -14.56 -14.01 2.70
C MET A 242 -15.38 -12.70 2.70
N HIS A 243 -14.74 -11.54 2.75
CA HIS A 243 -15.43 -10.25 2.77
C HIS A 243 -16.11 -9.95 1.44
N LEU A 244 -15.47 -10.26 0.31
CA LEU A 244 -16.10 -10.11 -1.00
C LEU A 244 -17.35 -10.98 -1.15
N ALA A 245 -17.29 -12.24 -0.72
CA ALA A 245 -18.45 -13.13 -0.74
C ALA A 245 -19.63 -12.61 0.13
N LYS A 246 -19.32 -12.02 1.28
CA LYS A 246 -20.34 -11.39 2.15
C LYS A 246 -20.96 -10.13 1.53
N ALA A 247 -20.22 -9.41 0.70
CA ALA A 247 -20.70 -8.20 0.03
C ALA A 247 -21.50 -8.52 -1.25
N GLU A 248 -21.48 -9.76 -1.75
CA GLU A 248 -22.03 -10.13 -3.08
C GLU A 248 -23.54 -10.14 -3.29
N PRO A 249 -24.48 -10.01 -2.33
CA PRO A 249 -25.86 -9.71 -2.69
C PRO A 249 -26.03 -8.26 -3.16
N ILE A 250 -25.41 -7.90 -4.31
CA ILE A 250 -25.44 -6.56 -4.92
C ILE A 250 -26.42 -6.56 -6.10
N ASP A 251 -27.35 -5.60 -6.11
CA ASP A 251 -28.25 -5.38 -7.25
C ASP A 251 -27.52 -4.54 -8.34
N ASP A 252 -27.22 -5.14 -9.48
CA ASP A 252 -26.51 -4.50 -10.60
C ASP A 252 -27.18 -3.23 -11.13
N ARG A 253 -28.47 -3.05 -10.92
CA ARG A 253 -29.21 -1.86 -11.36
C ARG A 253 -29.19 -0.73 -10.34
N ARG A 254 -29.12 -1.09 -9.06
CA ARG A 254 -29.20 -0.14 -7.94
C ARG A 254 -27.84 0.22 -7.35
N ASP A 255 -26.86 -0.68 -7.47
CA ASP A 255 -25.60 -0.60 -6.76
C ASP A 255 -24.37 -0.65 -7.69
N PRO A 256 -24.35 0.10 -8.82
CA PRO A 256 -23.28 -0.04 -9.81
C PRO A 256 -21.89 0.33 -9.24
N MET A 257 -21.81 1.28 -8.29
CA MET A 257 -20.52 1.64 -7.69
C MET A 257 -19.99 0.57 -6.74
N TRP A 258 -20.83 -0.08 -5.95
CA TRP A 258 -20.39 -1.21 -5.14
C TRP A 258 -19.85 -2.35 -6.01
N ARG A 259 -20.49 -2.60 -7.15
CA ARG A 259 -20.01 -3.58 -8.13
C ARG A 259 -18.63 -3.17 -8.67
N ALA A 260 -18.40 -1.88 -8.92
CA ALA A 260 -17.10 -1.37 -9.34
C ALA A 260 -16.01 -1.63 -8.26
N VAL A 261 -16.31 -1.35 -6.98
CA VAL A 261 -15.39 -1.56 -5.86
C VAL A 261 -15.09 -3.05 -5.66
N VAL A 262 -16.08 -3.94 -5.75
CA VAL A 262 -15.86 -5.40 -5.70
C VAL A 262 -14.89 -5.84 -6.79
N GLN A 263 -15.09 -5.37 -8.03
CA GLN A 263 -14.19 -5.72 -9.14
C GLN A 263 -12.79 -5.12 -8.96
N GLN A 264 -12.67 -3.91 -8.41
CA GLN A 264 -11.39 -3.29 -8.08
C GLN A 264 -10.60 -4.12 -7.06
N ILE A 265 -11.24 -4.50 -5.95
CA ILE A 265 -10.59 -5.31 -4.89
C ILE A 265 -10.21 -6.69 -5.44
N ARG A 266 -11.10 -7.32 -6.22
CA ARG A 266 -10.83 -8.61 -6.87
C ARG A 266 -9.64 -8.53 -7.82
N SER A 267 -9.57 -7.47 -8.63
CA SER A 267 -8.42 -7.24 -9.53
C SER A 267 -7.11 -7.12 -8.77
N LEU A 268 -7.09 -6.39 -7.66
CA LEU A 268 -5.89 -6.24 -6.84
C LEU A 268 -5.46 -7.56 -6.19
N ALA A 269 -6.40 -8.33 -5.64
CA ALA A 269 -6.10 -9.64 -5.07
C ALA A 269 -5.55 -10.61 -6.14
N GLN A 270 -6.16 -10.61 -7.33
CA GLN A 270 -5.71 -11.44 -8.46
C GLN A 270 -4.32 -11.00 -8.96
N LEU A 271 -4.03 -9.70 -8.98
CA LEU A 271 -2.71 -9.16 -9.35
C LEU A 271 -1.62 -9.63 -8.35
N HIS A 272 -1.92 -9.57 -7.06
CA HIS A 272 -1.00 -10.06 -6.01
C HIS A 272 -0.79 -11.57 -6.09
N ALA A 273 -1.83 -12.33 -6.42
CA ALA A 273 -1.75 -13.79 -6.61
C ALA A 273 -1.06 -14.22 -7.92
N GLY A 274 -0.67 -13.27 -8.79
CA GLY A 274 -0.06 -13.57 -10.10
C GLY A 274 -1.05 -13.98 -11.19
N HIS A 275 -2.36 -13.86 -10.96
CA HIS A 275 -3.42 -14.17 -11.92
C HIS A 275 -3.69 -12.96 -12.84
N PHE A 276 -2.70 -12.56 -13.62
CA PHE A 276 -2.65 -11.28 -14.33
C PHE A 276 -3.78 -11.07 -15.35
N SER A 277 -4.16 -12.12 -16.09
CA SER A 277 -5.25 -12.03 -17.06
C SER A 277 -6.61 -11.83 -16.42
N GLU A 278 -6.87 -12.49 -15.29
CA GLU A 278 -8.08 -12.31 -14.48
C GLU A 278 -8.10 -10.93 -13.85
N ALA A 279 -6.96 -10.46 -13.31
CA ALA A 279 -6.80 -9.14 -12.75
C ALA A 279 -7.18 -8.04 -13.77
N LEU A 280 -6.65 -8.13 -14.99
CA LEU A 280 -6.96 -7.18 -16.06
C LEU A 280 -8.47 -7.19 -16.42
N ARG A 281 -9.09 -8.36 -16.46
CA ARG A 281 -10.54 -8.48 -16.73
C ARG A 281 -11.36 -7.80 -15.63
N SER A 282 -11.01 -8.05 -14.37
CA SER A 282 -11.67 -7.43 -13.23
C SER A 282 -11.44 -5.90 -13.18
N ALA A 283 -10.24 -5.41 -13.51
CA ALA A 283 -9.97 -3.97 -13.63
C ALA A 283 -10.85 -3.28 -14.67
N ARG A 284 -11.00 -3.88 -15.85
CA ARG A 284 -11.86 -3.35 -16.91
C ARG A 284 -13.34 -3.36 -16.53
N LEU A 285 -13.79 -4.41 -15.83
CA LEU A 285 -15.14 -4.45 -15.26
C LEU A 285 -15.37 -3.36 -14.22
N ALA A 286 -14.38 -3.10 -13.34
CA ALA A 286 -14.45 -2.01 -12.38
C ALA A 286 -14.66 -0.65 -13.05
N ILE A 287 -13.88 -0.35 -14.09
CA ILE A 287 -14.01 0.88 -14.89
C ILE A 287 -15.39 0.99 -15.55
N ALA A 288 -15.88 -0.11 -16.15
CA ALA A 288 -17.18 -0.12 -16.79
C ALA A 288 -18.34 0.12 -15.81
N TRP A 289 -18.28 -0.46 -14.61
CA TRP A 289 -19.27 -0.26 -13.56
C TRP A 289 -19.21 1.14 -12.95
N ALA A 290 -17.99 1.69 -12.73
CA ALA A 290 -17.81 3.07 -12.29
C ALA A 290 -18.42 4.08 -13.28
N GLY A 291 -18.26 3.85 -14.58
CA GLY A 291 -18.90 4.65 -15.62
C GLY A 291 -20.43 4.58 -15.56
N LYS A 292 -21.02 3.41 -15.28
CA LYS A 292 -22.48 3.26 -15.09
C LYS A 292 -22.99 3.99 -13.84
N ALA A 293 -22.15 4.07 -12.79
CA ALA A 293 -22.46 4.77 -11.55
C ALA A 293 -22.30 6.28 -11.66
N ALA A 294 -21.79 6.82 -12.76
CA ALA A 294 -21.32 8.21 -12.88
C ALA A 294 -20.33 8.57 -11.73
N ALA A 295 -19.40 7.65 -11.45
CA ALA A 295 -18.44 7.79 -10.37
C ALA A 295 -17.58 9.05 -10.54
N PRO A 296 -17.12 9.69 -9.44
CA PRO A 296 -16.17 10.79 -9.49
C PRO A 296 -14.92 10.43 -10.27
N ASP A 297 -14.32 11.41 -10.96
CA ASP A 297 -13.11 11.16 -11.76
C ASP A 297 -11.93 10.66 -10.88
N ALA A 298 -11.84 11.06 -9.61
CA ALA A 298 -10.82 10.57 -8.69
C ALA A 298 -10.81 9.02 -8.59
N GLU A 299 -11.98 8.39 -8.51
CA GLU A 299 -12.13 6.94 -8.50
C GLU A 299 -11.75 6.33 -9.86
N SER A 300 -12.14 6.99 -10.96
CA SER A 300 -11.79 6.56 -12.31
C SER A 300 -10.29 6.56 -12.55
N ILE A 301 -9.55 7.54 -12.01
CA ILE A 301 -8.08 7.61 -12.09
C ILE A 301 -7.43 6.41 -11.40
N GLN A 302 -7.86 6.07 -10.19
CA GLN A 302 -7.32 4.92 -9.45
C GLN A 302 -7.54 3.61 -10.22
N MET A 303 -8.73 3.41 -10.78
CA MET A 303 -9.06 2.22 -11.57
C MET A 303 -8.27 2.15 -12.88
N ARG A 304 -7.98 3.29 -13.53
CA ARG A 304 -7.13 3.35 -14.72
C ARG A 304 -5.67 3.03 -14.41
N CYS A 305 -5.15 3.50 -13.27
CA CYS A 305 -3.82 3.11 -12.83
C CYS A 305 -3.74 1.61 -12.56
N LEU A 306 -4.76 1.02 -11.94
CA LEU A 306 -4.84 -0.42 -11.74
C LEU A 306 -4.86 -1.19 -13.07
N GLU A 307 -5.66 -0.74 -14.06
CA GLU A 307 -5.62 -1.32 -15.41
C GLU A 307 -4.22 -1.26 -16.00
N GLY A 308 -3.51 -0.14 -15.85
CA GLY A 308 -2.13 0.02 -16.30
C GLY A 308 -1.17 -0.99 -15.67
N TYR A 309 -1.28 -1.24 -14.36
CA TYR A 309 -0.49 -2.29 -13.70
C TYR A 309 -0.79 -3.69 -14.22
N CYS A 310 -2.08 -4.01 -14.40
CA CYS A 310 -2.48 -5.31 -14.95
C CYS A 310 -1.97 -5.49 -16.39
N LEU A 311 -2.03 -4.44 -17.22
CA LEU A 311 -1.51 -4.44 -18.59
C LEU A 311 0.01 -4.65 -18.61
N ALA A 312 0.75 -3.98 -17.73
CA ALA A 312 2.19 -4.18 -17.59
C ALA A 312 2.51 -5.63 -17.18
N ALA A 313 1.71 -6.21 -16.28
CA ALA A 313 1.90 -7.59 -15.81
C ALA A 313 1.64 -8.64 -16.91
N VAL A 314 0.73 -8.38 -17.87
CA VAL A 314 0.52 -9.22 -19.05
C VAL A 314 1.42 -8.86 -20.26
N HIS A 315 2.45 -8.03 -20.03
CA HIS A 315 3.42 -7.57 -21.02
C HIS A 315 2.83 -6.73 -22.17
N ASP A 316 1.66 -6.10 -21.97
CA ASP A 316 1.10 -5.09 -22.88
C ASP A 316 1.62 -3.69 -22.51
N GLY A 317 2.86 -3.39 -22.87
CA GLY A 317 3.51 -2.11 -22.56
C GLY A 317 2.83 -0.90 -23.22
N HIS A 318 2.25 -1.05 -24.41
CA HIS A 318 1.50 0.02 -25.08
C HIS A 318 0.19 0.33 -24.36
N GLY A 319 -0.57 -0.70 -24.03
CA GLY A 319 -1.79 -0.54 -23.26
C GLY A 319 -1.54 0.06 -21.89
N ALA A 320 -0.48 -0.38 -21.19
CA ALA A 320 -0.06 0.17 -19.90
C ALA A 320 0.26 1.67 -20.01
N ALA A 321 1.10 2.07 -20.97
CA ALA A 321 1.43 3.47 -21.20
C ALA A 321 0.19 4.33 -21.49
N ALA A 322 -0.74 3.83 -22.29
CA ALA A 322 -1.99 4.54 -22.60
C ALA A 322 -2.88 4.73 -21.35
N ALA A 323 -3.02 3.68 -20.51
CA ALA A 323 -3.79 3.76 -19.27
C ALA A 323 -3.19 4.78 -18.28
N PHE A 324 -1.87 4.77 -18.10
CA PHE A 324 -1.17 5.72 -17.23
C PHE A 324 -1.22 7.15 -17.77
N GLN A 325 -1.11 7.35 -19.08
CA GLN A 325 -1.28 8.67 -19.71
C GLN A 325 -2.71 9.20 -19.56
N ASP A 326 -3.73 8.34 -19.70
CA ASP A 326 -5.11 8.74 -19.48
C ASP A 326 -5.35 9.15 -18.02
N ALA A 327 -4.85 8.38 -17.06
CA ALA A 327 -4.89 8.70 -15.64
C ALA A 327 -4.18 10.04 -15.34
N SER A 328 -3.01 10.27 -15.92
CA SER A 328 -2.25 11.51 -15.73
C SER A 328 -2.96 12.73 -16.31
N ARG A 329 -3.57 12.61 -17.50
CA ARG A 329 -4.36 13.70 -18.11
C ARG A 329 -5.56 14.08 -17.26
N ARG A 330 -6.24 13.09 -16.67
CA ARG A 330 -7.37 13.32 -15.76
C ARG A 330 -6.89 13.92 -14.44
N GLY A 331 -5.76 13.45 -13.92
CA GLY A 331 -5.14 13.97 -12.69
C GLY A 331 -4.78 15.45 -12.76
N THR A 332 -4.26 15.93 -13.89
CA THR A 332 -3.96 17.36 -14.08
C THR A 332 -5.23 18.21 -14.08
N ARG A 333 -6.32 17.75 -14.71
CA ARG A 333 -7.62 18.43 -14.73
C ARG A 333 -8.22 18.54 -13.32
N PHE A 334 -7.91 17.57 -12.47
CA PHE A 334 -8.47 17.46 -11.13
C PHE A 334 -7.65 18.18 -10.09
N GLN A 335 -6.50 18.73 -10.34
CA GLN A 335 -5.58 19.22 -9.32
C GLN A 335 -5.37 18.21 -8.15
N SER A 336 -5.73 16.96 -8.37
CA SER A 336 -5.51 15.89 -7.40
C SER A 336 -4.02 15.53 -7.43
N ARG A 337 -3.25 16.12 -6.54
CA ARG A 337 -1.83 15.82 -6.36
C ARG A 337 -1.60 14.32 -6.19
N GLN A 338 -2.52 13.65 -5.51
CA GLN A 338 -2.47 12.21 -5.34
C GLN A 338 -2.58 11.46 -6.68
N ALA A 339 -3.57 11.79 -7.50
CA ALA A 339 -3.75 11.14 -8.79
C ALA A 339 -2.57 11.41 -9.73
N LYS A 340 -2.04 12.64 -9.73
CA LYS A 340 -0.84 13.03 -10.47
C LYS A 340 0.39 12.24 -9.99
N ALA A 341 0.59 12.15 -8.67
CA ALA A 341 1.68 11.38 -8.09
C ALA A 341 1.56 9.89 -8.43
N PHE A 342 0.36 9.33 -8.30
CA PHE A 342 0.08 7.91 -8.59
C PHE A 342 0.36 7.58 -10.07
N ALA A 343 -0.11 8.42 -10.99
CA ALA A 343 0.15 8.27 -12.42
C ALA A 343 1.64 8.39 -12.76
N ALA A 344 2.35 9.35 -12.15
CA ALA A 344 3.77 9.56 -12.35
C ALA A 344 4.60 8.36 -11.86
N MET A 345 4.28 7.80 -10.70
CA MET A 345 4.96 6.61 -10.19
C MET A 345 4.69 5.36 -11.02
N ALA A 346 3.44 5.19 -11.45
CA ALA A 346 3.09 4.07 -12.32
C ALA A 346 3.85 4.13 -13.67
N THR A 347 3.97 5.33 -14.23
CA THR A 347 4.78 5.55 -15.44
C THR A 347 6.26 5.26 -15.19
N ALA A 348 6.79 5.66 -14.05
CA ALA A 348 8.18 5.40 -13.68
C ALA A 348 8.46 3.90 -13.51
N ASP A 349 7.56 3.15 -12.85
CA ASP A 349 7.66 1.69 -12.70
C ASP A 349 7.66 0.99 -14.06
N ALA A 350 6.75 1.37 -14.96
CA ALA A 350 6.68 0.81 -16.31
C ALA A 350 7.96 1.07 -17.12
N LEU A 351 8.47 2.31 -17.12
CA LEU A 351 9.71 2.67 -17.81
C LEU A 351 10.92 1.91 -17.26
N ALA A 352 11.00 1.75 -15.95
CA ALA A 352 12.07 0.99 -15.32
C ALA A 352 12.00 -0.50 -15.67
N ALA A 353 10.80 -1.09 -15.74
CA ALA A 353 10.60 -2.47 -16.16
C ALA A 353 11.04 -2.70 -17.62
N GLU A 354 10.92 -1.68 -18.49
CA GLU A 354 11.45 -1.68 -19.86
C GLU A 354 12.98 -1.46 -19.93
N GLY A 355 13.66 -1.26 -18.80
CA GLY A 355 15.09 -0.93 -18.74
C GLY A 355 15.43 0.55 -19.04
N ARG A 356 14.44 1.42 -19.15
CA ARG A 356 14.53 2.85 -19.42
C ARG A 356 14.61 3.67 -18.13
N THR A 357 15.53 3.29 -17.25
CA THR A 357 15.62 3.85 -15.89
C THR A 357 15.85 5.37 -15.90
N ASN A 358 16.66 5.89 -16.85
CA ASN A 358 16.91 7.34 -16.94
C ASN A 358 15.63 8.12 -17.29
N ASP A 359 14.75 7.56 -18.12
CA ASP A 359 13.47 8.18 -18.47
C ASP A 359 12.48 8.14 -17.29
N ALA A 360 12.63 7.21 -16.36
CA ALA A 360 11.81 7.11 -15.17
C ALA A 360 12.13 8.21 -14.13
N LEU A 361 13.37 8.72 -14.05
CA LEU A 361 13.81 9.64 -13.00
C LEU A 361 12.98 10.94 -12.91
N PRO A 362 12.65 11.64 -14.00
CA PRO A 362 11.79 12.85 -13.92
C PRO A 362 10.41 12.55 -13.35
N HIS A 363 9.82 11.40 -13.66
CA HIS A 363 8.53 10.96 -13.12
C HIS A 363 8.62 10.65 -11.63
N LEU A 364 9.70 9.99 -11.18
CA LEU A 364 9.95 9.76 -9.75
C LEU A 364 10.07 11.08 -8.98
N ALA A 365 10.88 12.00 -9.48
CA ALA A 365 11.05 13.31 -8.83
C ALA A 365 9.72 14.06 -8.71
N THR A 366 8.90 14.07 -9.77
CA THR A 366 7.58 14.68 -9.76
C THR A 366 6.67 14.00 -8.72
N ALA A 367 6.62 12.67 -8.73
CA ALA A 367 5.75 11.90 -7.86
C ALA A 367 6.08 12.13 -6.37
N PHE A 368 7.35 12.01 -5.98
CA PHE A 368 7.76 12.21 -4.58
C PHE A 368 7.60 13.66 -4.12
N ALA A 369 7.80 14.65 -4.99
CA ALA A 369 7.52 16.04 -4.68
C ALA A 369 6.03 16.28 -4.37
N GLU A 370 5.11 15.68 -5.16
CA GLU A 370 3.67 15.79 -4.91
C GLU A 370 3.26 15.06 -3.63
N VAL A 371 3.76 13.84 -3.38
CA VAL A 371 3.43 13.06 -2.17
C VAL A 371 3.94 13.77 -0.91
N ARG A 372 5.16 14.32 -0.96
CA ARG A 372 5.74 15.07 0.15
C ARG A 372 4.94 16.34 0.46
N ALA A 373 4.49 17.04 -0.57
CA ALA A 373 3.66 18.23 -0.40
C ALA A 373 2.29 17.92 0.25
N LEU A 374 1.86 16.67 0.17
CA LEU A 374 0.65 16.16 0.83
C LEU A 374 0.91 15.61 2.23
N ASP A 375 2.17 15.53 2.68
CA ASP A 375 2.59 14.89 3.94
C ASP A 375 2.02 13.46 4.10
N TYR A 376 2.02 12.68 2.98
CA TYR A 376 1.32 11.42 2.88
C TYR A 376 2.26 10.23 2.81
N ALA A 377 2.52 9.61 3.98
CA ALA A 377 3.38 8.42 4.09
C ALA A 377 2.70 7.12 3.60
N ALA A 378 1.37 7.05 3.57
CA ALA A 378 0.62 5.86 3.15
C ALA A 378 0.39 5.76 1.63
N PHE A 379 1.16 6.50 0.83
CA PHE A 379 1.11 6.40 -0.62
C PHE A 379 1.35 4.95 -1.09
N PHE A 380 0.83 4.57 -2.24
CA PHE A 380 0.89 3.22 -2.81
C PHE A 380 0.02 2.13 -2.17
N TRP A 381 -0.79 2.47 -1.20
CA TRP A 381 -1.88 1.57 -0.90
C TRP A 381 -2.80 1.46 -2.13
N PRO A 382 -3.11 0.35 -2.69
CA PRO A 382 -3.01 -1.02 -2.24
C PRO A 382 -2.02 -1.90 -3.06
N VAL A 383 -0.98 -1.33 -3.66
CA VAL A 383 0.00 -2.07 -4.49
C VAL A 383 1.42 -1.98 -3.89
N PRO A 384 1.70 -2.72 -2.79
CA PRO A 384 2.95 -2.60 -2.05
C PRO A 384 4.19 -2.95 -2.87
N ASP A 385 4.11 -3.91 -3.80
CA ASP A 385 5.26 -4.32 -4.61
C ASP A 385 5.73 -3.21 -5.55
N VAL A 386 4.80 -2.46 -6.16
CA VAL A 386 5.13 -1.28 -6.98
C VAL A 386 5.77 -0.21 -6.12
N ALA A 387 5.22 0.03 -4.92
CA ALA A 387 5.79 0.97 -3.97
C ALA A 387 7.24 0.62 -3.64
N SER A 388 7.52 -0.65 -3.37
CA SER A 388 8.87 -1.14 -3.06
C SER A 388 9.85 -0.88 -4.20
N ARG A 389 9.49 -1.22 -5.44
CA ARG A 389 10.35 -0.98 -6.62
C ARG A 389 10.61 0.50 -6.86
N VAL A 390 9.56 1.32 -6.81
CA VAL A 390 9.65 2.77 -7.03
C VAL A 390 10.48 3.45 -5.95
N CYS A 391 10.29 3.07 -4.67
CA CYS A 391 11.12 3.56 -3.57
C CYS A 391 12.59 3.14 -3.74
N ALA A 392 12.87 1.91 -4.17
CA ALA A 392 14.22 1.45 -4.42
C ALA A 392 14.91 2.24 -5.54
N LEU A 393 14.19 2.52 -6.63
CA LEU A 393 14.70 3.36 -7.73
C LEU A 393 14.98 4.80 -7.26
N ALA A 394 14.09 5.39 -6.47
CA ALA A 394 14.27 6.72 -5.92
C ALA A 394 15.50 6.79 -5.00
N LEU A 395 15.67 5.80 -4.11
CA LEU A 395 16.85 5.70 -3.24
C LEU A 395 18.15 5.52 -4.03
N ALA A 396 18.14 4.69 -5.08
CA ALA A 396 19.30 4.49 -5.95
C ALA A 396 19.70 5.77 -6.69
N ALA A 397 18.73 6.60 -7.07
CA ALA A 397 18.93 7.88 -7.74
C ALA A 397 19.16 9.06 -6.78
N GLY A 398 19.09 8.86 -5.46
CA GLY A 398 19.22 9.93 -4.46
C GLY A 398 18.04 10.90 -4.42
N ILE A 399 16.86 10.49 -4.90
CA ILE A 399 15.65 11.32 -4.92
C ILE A 399 14.98 11.27 -3.55
N ASP A 400 14.88 12.39 -2.87
CA ASP A 400 14.12 12.63 -1.63
C ASP A 400 14.30 11.52 -0.56
N THR A 401 15.55 11.08 -0.37
CA THR A 401 15.94 9.87 0.35
C THR A 401 15.34 9.75 1.75
N ASP A 402 15.33 10.84 2.53
CA ASP A 402 14.78 10.84 3.90
C ASP A 402 13.29 10.56 3.92
N TYR A 403 12.55 11.18 3.00
CA TYR A 403 11.12 10.99 2.88
C TYR A 403 10.77 9.59 2.36
N VAL A 404 11.49 9.11 1.34
CA VAL A 404 11.35 7.75 0.81
C VAL A 404 11.62 6.72 1.91
N CYS A 405 12.66 6.90 2.72
CA CYS A 405 12.92 6.04 3.88
C CYS A 405 11.77 6.07 4.90
N SER A 406 11.14 7.22 5.11
CA SER A 406 9.97 7.32 6.02
C SER A 406 8.77 6.53 5.48
N ILE A 407 8.49 6.60 4.18
CA ILE A 407 7.43 5.82 3.51
C ILE A 407 7.68 4.32 3.70
N ILE A 408 8.90 3.86 3.40
CA ILE A 408 9.27 2.43 3.51
C ILE A 408 9.01 1.92 4.93
N ARG A 409 9.42 2.67 5.95
CA ARG A 409 9.22 2.28 7.35
C ARG A 409 7.76 2.30 7.76
N THR A 410 7.03 3.37 7.44
CA THR A 410 5.60 3.51 7.79
C THR A 410 4.75 2.44 7.14
N ARG A 411 5.09 2.06 5.90
CA ARG A 411 4.37 1.05 5.12
C ARG A 411 4.89 -0.36 5.32
N GLU A 412 5.95 -0.54 6.10
CA GLU A 412 6.63 -1.83 6.28
C GLU A 412 6.88 -2.54 4.92
N LEU A 413 7.35 -1.77 3.91
CA LEU A 413 7.53 -2.29 2.57
C LEU A 413 8.60 -3.37 2.53
N ALA A 414 8.29 -4.48 1.88
CA ALA A 414 9.28 -5.51 1.62
C ALA A 414 10.31 -5.02 0.59
N PRO A 415 11.61 -5.26 0.80
CA PRO A 415 12.63 -4.85 -0.15
C PRO A 415 12.50 -5.64 -1.47
N PRO A 416 12.66 -5.01 -2.64
CA PRO A 416 12.83 -5.75 -3.88
C PRO A 416 14.18 -6.49 -3.90
N LEU A 417 14.32 -7.48 -4.78
CA LEU A 417 15.54 -8.30 -4.87
C LEU A 417 16.83 -7.49 -5.11
N ASP A 418 16.71 -6.36 -5.76
CA ASP A 418 17.79 -5.41 -6.12
C ASP A 418 17.78 -4.15 -5.25
N ALA A 419 17.20 -4.23 -4.04
CA ALA A 419 17.14 -3.11 -3.11
C ALA A 419 18.51 -2.47 -2.91
N PRO A 420 18.65 -1.13 -3.05
CA PRO A 420 19.93 -0.44 -2.91
C PRO A 420 20.45 -0.49 -1.46
N ALA A 421 21.76 -0.27 -1.29
CA ALA A 421 22.38 -0.24 0.03
C ALA A 421 21.77 0.82 0.97
N SER A 422 21.18 1.88 0.40
CA SER A 422 20.46 2.95 1.11
C SER A 422 19.06 2.58 1.58
N TRP A 423 18.55 1.36 1.26
CA TRP A 423 17.29 0.87 1.82
C TRP A 423 17.32 0.89 3.35
N PRO A 424 16.27 1.39 4.04
CA PRO A 424 16.30 1.64 5.48
C PRO A 424 16.08 0.38 6.33
N TRP A 425 17.01 -0.56 6.24
CA TRP A 425 16.99 -1.78 7.03
C TRP A 425 17.08 -1.47 8.53
N ALA A 426 16.17 -2.00 9.33
CA ALA A 426 16.26 -1.92 10.78
C ALA A 426 17.44 -2.75 11.32
N CYS A 427 17.73 -3.89 10.65
CA CYS A 427 18.84 -4.76 11.00
C CYS A 427 19.60 -5.19 9.73
N ARG A 428 20.93 -5.20 9.78
CA ARG A 428 21.81 -5.78 8.75
C ARG A 428 22.67 -6.86 9.36
N ILE A 429 22.71 -8.02 8.72
CA ILE A 429 23.48 -9.17 9.16
C ILE A 429 24.34 -9.62 7.99
N ASP A 430 25.64 -9.48 8.13
CA ASP A 430 26.60 -9.98 7.17
C ASP A 430 27.24 -11.27 7.73
N VAL A 431 27.23 -12.32 6.92
CA VAL A 431 27.81 -13.65 7.22
C VAL A 431 28.80 -14.10 6.15
N LEU A 432 28.89 -13.39 5.03
CA LEU A 432 29.88 -13.61 3.98
C LEU A 432 31.19 -12.89 4.36
N GLY A 433 32.20 -13.63 4.75
CA GLY A 433 33.39 -13.14 5.41
C GLY A 433 33.21 -13.19 6.94
N ARG A 434 33.44 -12.08 7.63
CA ARG A 434 33.32 -11.98 9.07
C ARG A 434 31.88 -11.67 9.49
N PHE A 435 31.46 -12.26 10.61
CA PHE A 435 30.16 -11.98 11.19
C PHE A 435 30.01 -10.51 11.63
N HIS A 436 29.02 -9.84 11.08
CA HIS A 436 28.73 -8.46 11.40
C HIS A 436 27.22 -8.24 11.56
N VAL A 437 26.83 -7.45 12.56
CA VAL A 437 25.42 -7.07 12.80
C VAL A 437 25.34 -5.59 13.08
N GLU A 438 24.46 -4.90 12.34
CA GLU A 438 24.11 -3.49 12.56
C GLU A 438 22.64 -3.35 12.89
N LEU A 439 22.31 -2.48 13.83
CA LEU A 439 20.95 -2.05 14.15
C LEU A 439 20.85 -0.54 13.93
N ASP A 440 19.92 -0.12 13.09
CA ASP A 440 19.72 1.29 12.71
C ASP A 440 21.03 2.01 12.33
N GLY A 441 21.89 1.32 11.55
CA GLY A 441 23.18 1.84 11.10
C GLY A 441 24.27 1.86 12.17
N ARG A 442 24.02 1.31 13.36
CA ARG A 442 25.01 1.21 14.44
C ARG A 442 25.44 -0.23 14.65
N ARG A 443 26.73 -0.45 14.73
CA ARG A 443 27.29 -1.77 14.98
C ARG A 443 26.84 -2.31 16.34
N LEU A 444 26.21 -3.49 16.35
CA LEU A 444 25.73 -4.14 17.58
C LEU A 444 26.89 -4.58 18.48
N LEU A 445 28.01 -5.00 17.88
CA LEU A 445 29.19 -5.48 18.58
C LEU A 445 30.11 -4.29 18.95
N SER A 446 29.81 -3.60 20.05
CA SER A 446 30.79 -2.79 20.77
C SER A 446 31.57 -3.69 21.77
N ASP A 447 32.68 -3.23 22.27
CA ASP A 447 33.58 -3.96 23.22
C ASP A 447 32.88 -4.58 24.43
N ARG A 448 31.62 -4.28 24.67
CA ARG A 448 30.81 -4.79 25.79
C ARG A 448 30.05 -6.10 25.50
N VAL A 449 29.86 -6.48 24.21
CA VAL A 449 29.18 -7.71 23.85
C VAL A 449 30.20 -8.71 23.32
N LYS A 450 30.47 -9.77 24.07
CA LYS A 450 31.38 -10.85 23.63
C LYS A 450 30.79 -11.50 22.35
N THR A 451 31.59 -11.57 21.31
CA THR A 451 31.26 -12.21 20.03
C THR A 451 30.85 -13.69 20.17
N SER A 452 31.28 -14.34 21.24
CA SER A 452 31.00 -15.74 21.59
C SER A 452 29.73 -15.94 22.45
N SER A 453 28.81 -14.96 22.50
CA SER A 453 27.60 -15.12 23.31
C SER A 453 26.61 -16.08 22.65
N LYS A 454 25.97 -16.95 23.44
CA LYS A 454 25.00 -17.96 22.95
C LYS A 454 23.83 -17.38 22.15
N PRO A 455 23.29 -16.17 22.44
CA PRO A 455 22.32 -15.51 21.59
C PRO A 455 22.82 -15.22 20.16
N LEU A 456 24.06 -14.75 20.01
CA LEU A 456 24.67 -14.49 18.70
C LEU A 456 25.00 -15.78 17.94
N GLU A 457 25.36 -16.85 18.64
CA GLU A 457 25.53 -18.17 18.05
C GLU A 457 24.19 -18.71 17.50
N LEU A 458 23.09 -18.49 18.23
CA LEU A 458 21.74 -18.81 17.73
C LEU A 458 21.40 -17.98 16.49
N LEU A 459 21.69 -16.69 16.46
CA LEU A 459 21.46 -15.85 15.28
C LEU A 459 22.26 -16.33 14.06
N ARG A 460 23.55 -16.66 14.26
CA ARG A 460 24.38 -17.26 13.19
C ARG A 460 23.77 -18.55 12.67
N ALA A 461 23.33 -19.44 13.55
CA ALA A 461 22.72 -20.70 13.15
C ALA A 461 21.42 -20.50 12.36
N ILE A 462 20.54 -19.59 12.81
CA ILE A 462 19.32 -19.23 12.08
C ILE A 462 19.68 -18.76 10.66
N VAL A 463 20.59 -17.77 10.51
CA VAL A 463 20.99 -17.22 9.22
C VAL A 463 21.69 -18.25 8.32
N VAL A 464 22.57 -19.07 8.90
CA VAL A 464 23.30 -20.11 8.16
C VAL A 464 22.38 -21.22 7.67
N LEU A 465 21.29 -21.50 8.37
CA LEU A 465 20.28 -22.48 7.96
C LEU A 465 19.20 -21.88 7.04
N GLY A 466 19.39 -20.68 6.53
CA GLY A 466 18.49 -20.04 5.55
C GLY A 466 17.77 -18.81 6.07
N GLY A 467 17.65 -18.62 7.38
CA GLY A 467 17.03 -17.46 8.02
C GLY A 467 15.52 -17.42 7.98
N GLN A 468 14.87 -18.27 7.18
CA GLN A 468 13.42 -18.38 7.07
C GLN A 468 12.99 -19.84 7.23
N GLN A 469 11.89 -20.06 7.95
CA GLN A 469 11.31 -21.39 8.24
C GLN A 469 12.33 -22.41 8.77
N VAL A 470 13.23 -21.96 9.64
CA VAL A 470 14.26 -22.82 10.22
C VAL A 470 13.66 -23.67 11.33
N ASP A 471 13.77 -25.01 11.20
CA ASP A 471 13.24 -25.96 12.18
C ASP A 471 13.95 -25.82 13.53
N VAL A 472 13.15 -25.68 14.60
CA VAL A 472 13.66 -25.47 15.95
C VAL A 472 14.34 -26.72 16.52
N ASP A 473 13.83 -27.91 16.23
CA ASP A 473 14.45 -29.15 16.74
C ASP A 473 15.81 -29.36 16.09
N HIS A 474 15.98 -28.94 14.82
CA HIS A 474 17.28 -28.91 14.16
C HIS A 474 18.24 -27.92 14.83
N LEU A 475 17.81 -26.67 15.10
CA LEU A 475 18.62 -25.68 15.84
C LEU A 475 19.02 -26.17 17.23
N VAL A 476 18.07 -26.80 17.95
CA VAL A 476 18.29 -27.35 19.29
C VAL A 476 19.33 -28.44 19.28
N SER A 477 19.22 -29.41 18.34
CA SER A 477 20.19 -30.50 18.20
C SER A 477 21.60 -30.01 17.88
N LEU A 478 21.69 -28.96 17.09
CA LEU A 478 22.93 -28.34 16.61
C LEU A 478 23.66 -27.56 17.69
N LEU A 479 22.92 -26.79 18.49
CA LEU A 479 23.50 -25.85 19.46
C LEU A 479 23.60 -26.41 20.90
N TRP A 480 22.87 -27.48 21.22
CA TRP A 480 22.87 -28.10 22.55
C TRP A 480 22.95 -29.65 22.47
N PRO A 481 23.93 -30.21 21.76
CA PRO A 481 23.98 -31.68 21.51
C PRO A 481 24.14 -32.54 22.77
N GLY A 482 24.61 -31.92 23.86
CA GLY A 482 24.82 -32.65 25.14
C GLY A 482 23.65 -32.56 26.14
N LYS A 483 22.52 -31.91 25.76
CA LYS A 483 21.36 -31.72 26.65
C LYS A 483 20.21 -32.66 26.25
N GLY A 484 19.51 -33.23 27.24
CA GLY A 484 18.26 -33.91 26.97
C GLY A 484 17.21 -32.97 26.33
N ARG A 485 16.29 -33.56 25.54
CA ARG A 485 15.31 -32.83 24.69
C ARG A 485 14.61 -31.66 25.41
N VAL A 486 14.09 -31.88 26.63
CA VAL A 486 13.38 -30.87 27.41
C VAL A 486 14.33 -29.74 27.84
N GLY A 487 15.52 -30.09 28.35
CA GLY A 487 16.51 -29.11 28.80
C GLY A 487 17.09 -28.28 27.65
N ALA A 488 17.28 -28.88 26.49
CA ALA A 488 17.75 -28.19 25.29
C ALA A 488 16.68 -27.21 24.75
N ARG A 489 15.41 -27.61 24.75
CA ARG A 489 14.29 -26.73 24.35
C ARG A 489 14.12 -25.53 25.28
N THR A 490 14.26 -25.73 26.60
CA THR A 490 14.25 -24.65 27.58
C THR A 490 15.42 -23.69 27.35
N ALA A 491 16.63 -24.21 27.11
CA ALA A 491 17.80 -23.40 26.79
C ALA A 491 17.63 -22.57 25.51
N PHE A 492 17.02 -23.15 24.48
CA PHE A 492 16.67 -22.45 23.24
C PHE A 492 15.71 -21.29 23.51
N ASN A 493 14.58 -21.52 24.20
CA ASN A 493 13.59 -20.47 24.49
C ASN A 493 14.20 -19.30 25.28
N VAL A 494 15.02 -19.59 26.30
CA VAL A 494 15.73 -18.55 27.06
C VAL A 494 16.73 -17.80 26.17
N THR A 495 17.43 -18.49 25.30
CA THR A 495 18.41 -17.89 24.40
C THR A 495 17.71 -17.02 23.34
N LEU A 496 16.59 -17.46 22.78
CA LEU A 496 15.78 -16.68 21.85
C LEU A 496 15.23 -15.41 22.50
N LEU A 497 14.73 -15.48 23.73
CA LEU A 497 14.27 -14.32 24.47
C LEU A 497 15.41 -13.30 24.68
N ARG A 498 16.62 -13.78 25.02
CA ARG A 498 17.80 -12.93 25.17
C ARG A 498 18.23 -12.32 23.83
N LEU A 499 18.12 -13.07 22.74
CA LEU A 499 18.41 -12.58 21.38
C LEU A 499 17.44 -11.48 20.98
N ARG A 500 16.12 -11.65 21.16
CA ARG A 500 15.13 -10.60 20.90
C ARG A 500 15.41 -9.33 21.68
N ARG A 501 15.72 -9.44 22.97
CA ARG A 501 16.12 -8.30 23.81
C ARG A 501 17.41 -7.61 23.33
N LEU A 502 18.37 -8.39 22.84
CA LEU A 502 19.62 -7.87 22.30
C LEU A 502 19.40 -7.06 21.03
N LEU A 503 18.52 -7.57 20.14
CA LEU A 503 18.20 -6.93 18.87
C LEU A 503 17.21 -5.76 19.01
N ARG A 504 16.52 -5.63 20.16
CA ARG A 504 15.54 -4.55 20.44
C ARG A 504 14.43 -4.41 19.40
N LEU A 505 14.15 -5.46 18.65
CA LEU A 505 13.15 -5.53 17.58
C LEU A 505 12.33 -6.81 17.78
N ASP A 506 11.18 -6.68 18.43
CA ASP A 506 10.36 -7.84 18.82
C ASP A 506 9.84 -8.61 17.59
N ASN A 507 9.58 -7.90 16.48
CA ASN A 507 9.04 -8.47 15.24
C ASN A 507 10.12 -9.05 14.30
N LEU A 508 11.41 -8.80 14.59
CA LEU A 508 12.50 -9.26 13.70
C LEU A 508 12.58 -10.78 13.61
N ILE A 509 12.28 -11.48 14.71
CA ILE A 509 12.33 -12.94 14.80
C ILE A 509 10.95 -13.46 15.18
N THR A 510 10.28 -14.10 14.24
CA THR A 510 9.00 -14.79 14.47
C THR A 510 9.23 -16.26 14.79
N MET A 511 8.31 -16.85 15.55
CA MET A 511 8.31 -18.30 15.84
C MET A 511 6.86 -18.77 15.83
N ALA A 512 6.54 -19.69 14.92
CA ALA A 512 5.25 -20.36 14.79
C ALA A 512 5.49 -21.80 14.35
N ASP A 513 4.63 -22.74 14.71
CA ASP A 513 4.63 -24.13 14.26
C ASP A 513 6.00 -24.83 14.29
N ASN A 514 6.77 -24.60 15.37
CA ASN A 514 8.12 -25.14 15.57
C ASN A 514 9.18 -24.62 14.58
N VAL A 515 8.92 -23.55 13.85
CA VAL A 515 9.89 -22.89 12.97
C VAL A 515 10.19 -21.48 13.41
N VAL A 516 11.43 -21.02 13.14
CA VAL A 516 11.90 -19.66 13.39
C VAL A 516 12.20 -18.99 12.06
N SER A 517 11.73 -17.75 11.90
CA SER A 517 11.99 -16.94 10.71
C SER A 517 12.44 -15.54 11.07
N LEU A 518 13.37 -14.98 10.30
CA LEU A 518 13.70 -13.55 10.29
C LEU A 518 12.75 -12.84 9.32
N ASP A 519 12.23 -11.69 9.71
CA ASP A 519 11.35 -10.89 8.85
C ASP A 519 12.18 -10.17 7.76
N PRO A 520 12.03 -10.51 6.46
CA PRO A 520 12.80 -9.90 5.38
C PRO A 520 12.50 -8.42 5.15
N ARG A 521 11.40 -7.89 5.71
CA ARG A 521 11.08 -6.44 5.66
C ARG A 521 11.99 -5.64 6.58
N LEU A 522 12.44 -6.24 7.67
CA LEU A 522 13.23 -5.60 8.73
C LEU A 522 14.70 -5.91 8.66
N VAL A 523 15.09 -7.05 8.06
CA VAL A 523 16.49 -7.50 8.07
C VAL A 523 17.05 -7.68 6.66
N ARG A 524 18.26 -7.16 6.45
CA ARG A 524 19.09 -7.49 5.30
C ARG A 524 20.09 -8.58 5.70
N VAL A 525 20.12 -9.67 4.96
CA VAL A 525 21.11 -10.73 5.09
C VAL A 525 21.88 -10.85 3.79
N ASP A 526 23.20 -10.67 3.82
CA ASP A 526 24.06 -10.73 2.64
C ASP A 526 24.01 -12.09 1.93
N ARG A 527 23.86 -13.18 2.68
CA ARG A 527 23.64 -14.52 2.13
C ARG A 527 22.40 -14.60 1.24
N TRP A 528 21.27 -13.97 1.63
CA TRP A 528 20.04 -13.98 0.81
C TRP A 528 20.25 -13.26 -0.53
N ILE A 529 20.99 -12.15 -0.49
CA ILE A 529 21.32 -11.39 -1.70
C ILE A 529 22.17 -12.23 -2.64
N LEU A 530 23.19 -12.93 -2.11
CA LEU A 530 24.02 -13.84 -2.88
C LEU A 530 23.20 -15.01 -3.46
N GLU A 531 22.30 -15.63 -2.68
CA GLU A 531 21.48 -16.73 -3.17
C GLU A 531 20.53 -16.30 -4.29
N ALA A 532 19.93 -15.10 -4.19
CA ALA A 532 19.14 -14.51 -5.25
C ALA A 532 19.97 -14.22 -6.51
N ALA A 533 21.19 -13.70 -6.34
CA ALA A 533 22.13 -13.46 -7.46
C ALA A 533 22.54 -14.76 -8.15
N LEU A 534 22.83 -15.82 -7.39
CA LEU A 534 23.14 -17.15 -7.92
C LEU A 534 21.96 -17.75 -8.70
N ALA A 535 20.73 -17.62 -8.18
CA ALA A 535 19.54 -18.09 -8.87
C ALA A 535 19.30 -17.31 -10.18
N ALA A 536 19.46 -15.98 -10.16
CA ALA A 536 19.35 -15.13 -11.34
C ALA A 536 20.41 -15.50 -12.39
N ALA A 537 21.66 -15.69 -11.99
CA ALA A 537 22.74 -16.07 -12.89
C ALA A 537 22.55 -17.46 -13.52
N ALA A 538 21.99 -18.40 -12.77
CA ALA A 538 21.71 -19.76 -13.30
C ALA A 538 20.65 -19.79 -14.42
N HIS A 539 19.77 -18.78 -14.49
CA HIS A 539 18.68 -18.67 -15.47
C HIS A 539 18.83 -17.49 -16.41
N ALA A 540 19.96 -16.77 -16.37
CA ALA A 540 20.19 -15.57 -17.20
C ALA A 540 20.28 -15.95 -18.69
N PRO A 541 19.61 -15.20 -19.59
CA PRO A 541 19.87 -15.30 -21.02
C PRO A 541 21.34 -14.93 -21.32
N VAL A 542 21.93 -15.53 -22.35
CA VAL A 542 23.34 -15.31 -22.72
C VAL A 542 23.70 -13.82 -22.82
N ALA A 543 22.81 -13.00 -23.39
CA ALA A 543 23.00 -11.54 -23.51
C ALA A 543 23.13 -10.79 -22.17
N ARG A 544 22.65 -11.36 -21.06
CA ARG A 544 22.68 -10.75 -19.71
C ARG A 544 23.57 -11.52 -18.73
N GLU A 545 24.17 -12.62 -19.16
CA GLU A 545 24.93 -13.54 -18.31
C GLU A 545 26.12 -12.84 -17.64
N GLY A 546 26.88 -12.03 -18.39
CA GLY A 546 28.02 -11.29 -17.85
C GLY A 546 27.64 -10.33 -16.72
N ALA A 547 26.51 -9.61 -16.85
CA ALA A 547 26.01 -8.73 -15.79
C ALA A 547 25.53 -9.52 -14.56
N ALA A 548 24.87 -10.66 -14.78
CA ALA A 548 24.40 -11.52 -13.69
C ALA A 548 25.58 -12.14 -12.92
N LEU A 549 26.64 -12.60 -13.59
CA LEU A 549 27.84 -13.13 -12.95
C LEU A 549 28.64 -12.03 -12.21
N THR A 550 28.71 -10.83 -12.76
CA THR A 550 29.30 -9.67 -12.09
C THR A 550 28.58 -9.40 -10.75
N ARG A 551 27.25 -9.47 -10.76
CA ARG A 551 26.46 -9.32 -9.55
C ARG A 551 26.75 -10.41 -8.50
N VAL A 552 26.93 -11.66 -8.90
CA VAL A 552 27.34 -12.75 -7.99
C VAL A 552 28.69 -12.42 -7.32
N VAL A 553 29.69 -11.98 -8.10
CA VAL A 553 31.01 -11.63 -7.55
C VAL A 553 30.93 -10.41 -6.60
N GLU A 554 30.11 -9.42 -6.92
CA GLU A 554 29.88 -8.26 -6.03
C GLU A 554 29.23 -8.63 -4.71
N CYS A 555 28.32 -9.64 -4.71
CA CYS A 555 27.64 -10.10 -3.51
C CYS A 555 28.48 -11.09 -2.68
N TYR A 556 29.47 -11.76 -3.28
CA TYR A 556 30.30 -12.75 -2.60
C TYR A 556 31.52 -12.10 -1.94
N ALA A 557 31.34 -11.55 -0.73
CA ALA A 557 32.40 -10.87 0.00
C ALA A 557 33.46 -11.82 0.60
N GLY A 558 33.21 -13.15 0.60
CA GLY A 558 34.13 -14.16 1.11
C GLY A 558 33.44 -15.42 1.64
N PRO A 559 34.19 -16.36 2.21
CA PRO A 559 33.63 -17.60 2.75
C PRO A 559 32.64 -17.32 3.90
N LEU A 560 31.61 -18.14 3.99
CA LEU A 560 30.58 -18.06 5.03
C LEU A 560 31.23 -18.16 6.42
N LEU A 561 31.00 -17.16 7.30
CA LEU A 561 31.48 -17.06 8.68
C LEU A 561 32.98 -17.46 8.79
N LEU A 562 33.85 -16.70 8.16
CA LEU A 562 35.29 -16.99 8.01
C LEU A 562 35.98 -17.36 9.35
N ASP A 563 35.62 -16.70 10.44
CA ASP A 563 36.25 -16.86 11.76
C ASP A 563 35.56 -17.94 12.63
N GLU A 564 34.55 -18.66 12.10
CA GLU A 564 33.80 -19.68 12.87
C GLU A 564 34.27 -21.09 12.47
N ALA A 565 34.74 -21.84 13.47
CA ALA A 565 35.27 -23.20 13.28
C ALA A 565 34.26 -24.31 13.61
N ALA A 566 33.00 -23.99 13.92
CA ALA A 566 32.00 -25.00 14.28
C ALA A 566 31.73 -25.95 13.11
N PRO A 567 31.66 -27.29 13.33
CA PRO A 567 31.50 -28.29 12.26
C PRO A 567 30.27 -28.04 11.37
N TRP A 568 29.17 -27.58 11.94
CA TRP A 568 27.94 -27.28 11.19
C TRP A 568 28.09 -26.07 10.25
N VAL A 569 28.97 -25.10 10.57
CA VAL A 569 29.29 -23.98 9.69
C VAL A 569 30.11 -24.46 8.49
N GLU A 570 31.05 -25.37 8.71
CA GLU A 570 31.93 -25.89 7.65
C GLU A 570 31.15 -26.64 6.55
N VAL A 571 30.11 -27.38 6.94
CA VAL A 571 29.24 -28.07 5.97
C VAL A 571 28.54 -27.05 5.06
N GLU A 572 27.92 -26.03 5.62
CA GLU A 572 27.20 -25.01 4.85
C GLU A 572 28.16 -24.08 4.07
N ARG A 573 29.32 -23.75 4.63
CA ARG A 573 30.39 -23.01 3.95
C ARG A 573 30.85 -23.74 2.67
N ARG A 574 31.10 -25.04 2.77
CA ARG A 574 31.50 -25.86 1.65
C ARG A 574 30.38 -25.94 0.60
N ARG A 575 29.15 -26.13 1.03
CA ARG A 575 27.98 -26.18 0.13
C ARG A 575 27.80 -24.88 -0.66
N LEU A 576 27.86 -23.74 0.01
CA LEU A 576 27.73 -22.43 -0.62
C LEU A 576 28.90 -22.18 -1.60
N ARG A 577 30.13 -22.48 -1.18
CA ARG A 577 31.33 -22.35 -2.01
C ARG A 577 31.22 -23.16 -3.30
N LEU A 578 30.80 -24.42 -3.24
CA LEU A 578 30.60 -25.26 -4.42
C LEU A 578 29.58 -24.68 -5.40
N ARG A 579 28.49 -24.09 -4.89
CA ARG A 579 27.49 -23.43 -5.74
C ARG A 579 28.04 -22.18 -6.43
N VAL A 580 28.75 -21.32 -5.70
CA VAL A 580 29.41 -20.14 -6.25
C VAL A 580 30.42 -20.53 -7.33
N ASP A 581 31.30 -21.48 -7.02
CA ASP A 581 32.33 -22.00 -7.92
C ASP A 581 31.73 -22.54 -9.24
N ALA A 582 30.66 -23.37 -9.13
CA ALA A 582 30.00 -23.95 -10.30
C ALA A 582 29.29 -22.92 -11.18
N VAL A 583 28.56 -21.95 -10.57
CA VAL A 583 27.84 -20.91 -11.32
C VAL A 583 28.83 -20.00 -12.06
N LEU A 584 29.87 -19.54 -11.37
CA LEU A 584 30.87 -18.66 -11.97
C LEU A 584 31.68 -19.37 -13.07
N ALA A 585 32.12 -20.61 -12.83
CA ALA A 585 32.87 -21.35 -13.84
C ALA A 585 32.04 -21.63 -15.10
N LYS A 586 30.80 -22.12 -14.93
CA LYS A 586 29.90 -22.44 -16.05
C LYS A 586 29.57 -21.20 -16.90
N GLY A 587 29.09 -20.13 -16.26
CA GLY A 587 28.67 -18.93 -16.99
C GLY A 587 29.83 -18.18 -17.64
N SER A 588 31.03 -18.21 -17.03
CA SER A 588 32.22 -17.56 -17.62
C SER A 588 32.69 -18.16 -18.96
N LEU A 589 32.23 -19.37 -19.30
CA LEU A 589 32.54 -20.00 -20.59
C LEU A 589 31.94 -19.27 -21.80
N HIS A 590 30.90 -18.48 -21.59
CA HIS A 590 30.22 -17.72 -22.64
C HIS A 590 30.71 -16.26 -22.74
N LEU A 591 31.63 -15.85 -21.88
CA LEU A 591 32.17 -14.48 -21.87
C LEU A 591 33.41 -14.37 -22.77
N ALA A 592 33.67 -13.14 -23.21
CA ALA A 592 34.95 -12.86 -23.85
C ALA A 592 36.13 -13.13 -22.89
N PRO A 593 37.28 -13.68 -23.35
CA PRO A 593 38.36 -14.08 -22.46
C PRO A 593 38.87 -12.97 -21.51
N VAL A 594 38.84 -11.71 -21.95
CA VAL A 594 39.26 -10.57 -21.13
C VAL A 594 38.27 -10.37 -19.95
N ASP A 595 36.97 -10.37 -20.24
CA ASP A 595 35.92 -10.16 -19.25
C ASP A 595 35.86 -11.33 -18.26
N ALA A 596 35.96 -12.57 -18.77
CA ALA A 596 36.06 -13.77 -17.94
C ALA A 596 37.29 -13.69 -17.00
N GLY A 597 38.46 -13.29 -17.52
CA GLY A 597 39.67 -13.14 -16.72
C GLY A 597 39.51 -12.13 -15.56
N VAL A 598 38.91 -10.98 -15.82
CA VAL A 598 38.62 -9.96 -14.78
C VAL A 598 37.66 -10.50 -13.72
N LEU A 599 36.57 -11.09 -14.15
CA LEU A 599 35.51 -11.61 -13.25
C LEU A 599 36.06 -12.73 -12.37
N LEU A 600 36.73 -13.74 -12.96
CA LEU A 600 37.28 -14.88 -12.21
C LEU A 600 38.38 -14.46 -11.24
N SER A 601 39.23 -13.48 -11.62
CA SER A 601 40.26 -12.92 -10.73
C SER A 601 39.64 -12.23 -9.51
N ARG A 602 38.54 -11.50 -9.66
CA ARG A 602 37.81 -10.88 -8.54
C ARG A 602 37.21 -11.93 -7.63
N ALA A 603 36.64 -13.00 -8.19
CA ALA A 603 36.09 -14.11 -7.40
C ALA A 603 37.14 -14.80 -6.52
N LEU A 604 38.34 -15.07 -7.10
CA LEU A 604 39.45 -15.68 -6.35
C LEU A 604 40.05 -14.73 -5.30
N ALA A 605 39.98 -13.43 -5.51
CA ALA A 605 40.38 -12.45 -4.50
C ALA A 605 39.45 -12.48 -3.27
N ALA A 606 38.17 -12.79 -3.45
CA ALA A 606 37.20 -12.96 -2.38
C ALA A 606 37.35 -14.32 -1.67
N ASP A 607 37.55 -15.41 -2.41
CA ASP A 607 37.77 -16.76 -1.86
C ASP A 607 38.73 -17.57 -2.76
N ALA A 608 39.96 -17.72 -2.28
CA ALA A 608 41.00 -18.47 -3.00
C ALA A 608 40.71 -19.99 -3.15
N ALA A 609 39.71 -20.51 -2.43
CA ALA A 609 39.34 -21.93 -2.43
C ALA A 609 38.19 -22.26 -3.40
N LEU A 610 38.16 -21.66 -4.59
CA LEU A 610 37.23 -21.92 -5.68
C LEU A 610 37.97 -22.70 -6.80
N PRO A 611 37.97 -24.05 -6.81
CA PRO A 611 38.84 -24.85 -7.68
C PRO A 611 38.46 -24.78 -9.15
N LEU A 612 37.18 -24.74 -9.52
CA LEU A 612 36.77 -24.63 -10.92
C LEU A 612 37.06 -23.25 -11.48
N VAL A 613 36.83 -22.21 -10.71
CA VAL A 613 37.18 -20.82 -11.08
C VAL A 613 38.68 -20.66 -11.26
N ALA A 614 39.50 -21.24 -10.36
CA ALA A 614 40.96 -21.19 -10.46
C ALA A 614 41.49 -21.91 -11.73
N SER A 615 40.96 -23.10 -12.02
CA SER A 615 41.32 -23.86 -13.21
C SER A 615 40.94 -23.12 -14.50
N LEU A 616 39.73 -22.55 -14.54
CA LEU A 616 39.25 -21.81 -15.72
C LEU A 616 40.06 -20.51 -15.93
N LEU A 617 40.38 -19.80 -14.85
CA LEU A 617 41.24 -18.61 -14.96
C LEU A 617 42.59 -18.91 -15.54
N GLN A 618 43.23 -20.02 -15.15
CA GLN A 618 44.49 -20.45 -15.75
C GLN A 618 44.36 -20.68 -17.26
N SER A 619 43.30 -21.33 -17.72
CA SER A 619 43.02 -21.56 -19.14
C SER A 619 42.82 -20.23 -19.89
N VAL A 620 42.01 -19.33 -19.38
CA VAL A 620 41.75 -18.00 -19.95
C VAL A 620 43.04 -17.17 -20.05
N MET A 621 43.89 -17.21 -19.02
CA MET A 621 45.17 -16.49 -19.04
C MET A 621 46.17 -17.03 -20.07
N LEU A 622 46.15 -18.35 -20.34
CA LEU A 622 46.93 -18.97 -21.41
C LEU A 622 46.44 -18.50 -22.80
N GLU A 623 45.14 -18.52 -23.05
CA GLU A 623 44.54 -18.03 -24.29
C GLU A 623 44.87 -16.56 -24.57
N LEU A 624 44.76 -15.71 -23.56
CA LEU A 624 45.11 -14.28 -23.68
C LEU A 624 46.59 -14.06 -23.98
N ARG A 625 47.47 -14.91 -23.41
CA ARG A 625 48.92 -14.87 -23.67
C ARG A 625 49.26 -15.29 -25.10
N ASP A 626 48.63 -16.36 -25.60
CA ASP A 626 48.85 -16.86 -26.94
C ASP A 626 48.28 -15.91 -28.01
N SER A 627 47.11 -15.30 -27.76
CA SER A 627 46.54 -14.26 -28.63
C SER A 627 47.47 -13.03 -28.75
N ARG A 628 48.10 -12.59 -27.65
CA ARG A 628 49.10 -11.50 -27.70
C ARG A 628 50.34 -11.86 -28.47
N ARG A 629 50.80 -13.13 -28.40
CA ARG A 629 51.96 -13.61 -29.18
C ARG A 629 51.67 -13.66 -30.68
N MET A 630 50.43 -13.99 -31.07
CA MET A 630 50.03 -14.02 -32.49
C MET A 630 49.92 -12.62 -33.08
N VAL A 631 49.36 -11.64 -32.35
CA VAL A 631 49.28 -10.23 -32.78
C VAL A 631 50.66 -9.59 -32.89
N GLY A 632 51.64 -9.95 -32.03
CA GLY A 632 53.02 -9.47 -32.09
C GLY A 632 53.86 -10.08 -33.23
N ARG A 633 53.37 -11.10 -33.95
CA ARG A 633 54.01 -11.78 -35.08
C ARG A 633 53.44 -11.37 -36.42
N SER A 634 52.68 -10.28 -36.58
CA SER A 634 52.37 -9.72 -37.91
C SER A 634 53.67 -9.40 -38.67
N PRO A 635 53.85 -9.93 -39.86
CA PRO A 635 55.06 -9.66 -40.63
C PRO A 635 55.11 -8.17 -40.98
N ARG A 636 56.20 -7.52 -40.58
CA ARG A 636 56.55 -6.21 -41.16
C ARG A 636 56.59 -6.39 -42.69
N LEU A 637 55.58 -5.94 -43.40
CA LEU A 637 55.61 -5.74 -44.82
C LEU A 637 56.80 -4.79 -45.08
N ARG A 638 57.90 -5.35 -45.54
CA ARG A 638 58.96 -4.61 -46.18
C ARG A 638 58.44 -4.27 -47.57
N GLY A 639 58.29 -3.04 -47.87
CA GLY A 639 58.09 -2.44 -49.15
C GLY A 639 58.44 -0.98 -49.03
#